data_c3fcada942b465f6e2170f1533e118e3
#
_entry.id   c3fcada942b465f6e2170f1533e118e3
#
_cell.length_a   1.000
_cell.length_b   1.000
_cell.length_c   1.000
_cell.angle_alpha   90.00
_cell.angle_beta   90.00
_cell.angle_gamma   90.00
#
_symmetry.space_group_name_H-M   'P 1'
#
loop_
_entity.id
_entity.type
_entity.pdbx_description
1 polymer ?
#
loop_
_entity_poly.entity_id
_entity_poly.type
_entity_poly.pdbx_seq_one_letter_code
_entity_poly.pdbx_strand_id
1 'polypeptide(L)'
;MSTKKCFSDWMRVDLHIHTNKSKETKNNDYWGSFSTAILKEKLKENNVSIFSLTDHNIINVDAYNEYVDSYNGDLGDPFPMLGFEADIAVDASGVPKTYHALVIFAEDITKNKSAINEFSQKLETAYRHIADKKQRQLNFEQLIDAFDTDEFLLIVHSGSHKSIVEAYRGNVETAQKKVLVLENMGVEQGNAEKKRIFNNGFQKYLENYLHAENYVPYLDFSDNHNIEQYPCKHSGTDKGIHEFYYIKGIKNYESLRLAFIDPVARIKSETELDTIRRSLTERPTLKELRIENTCLEGDKKTTISETSLKFSPHLNVIIGGRSSGKSLLIDILGRKFTGLTSRDLAGNYTYDTNKHKIKSDKDDDFINQANVPNSSLIYITQHKIVNYFMNNNLKDLADKSNKGAEYDDSIRQFNTARRSIKDLADNLSAIYSRLEPLKNSQYTIHQVDIDSIKLDGWCFKPVNINKISKDFDSIEQTLSNLKRETTLFKDSSLIRFTSDELDTINAFQQLLEVKHSLIKKEKERIVARNNFLEAVETIQTTSNARIDLNAQRKQQAKQSIDSIAESAKNAFTEFYALKQICKQVETKKLFFETSLEIDNGIKLTRETLGINKESTMDNIILEDVFLNARLKLYPTMITFPSIKYGLTFAQKLSNALKNTYDIYASPKDSLVYSDGSSSKSNSPGLNSEQYLKTILSNNNVQIIVIDQPEDNLGNTFISGQPDSLVDLIRKEKLNKQIFLSTHNASIVVFGDAECIILSVNQDNTITYSQILMEDPENAKKIICENLDGGYEVFDNRSRKYNIKKIIKQ
;
A
#
# COMPACT_ATOMS: atom_id res chain seq x y z
N MET A 1 7.46 41.13 14.67
CA MET A 1 6.53 40.52 13.71
C MET A 1 6.23 39.12 14.21
N SER A 2 5.01 38.87 14.69
CA SER A 2 4.58 37.49 15.07
C SER A 2 4.74 36.58 13.86
N THR A 3 5.60 35.57 13.93
CA THR A 3 5.77 34.56 12.87
C THR A 3 4.50 33.71 12.83
N LYS A 4 3.62 34.01 11.88
CA LYS A 4 2.40 33.21 11.66
C LYS A 4 2.80 31.73 11.51
N LYS A 5 2.21 30.83 12.30
CA LYS A 5 2.43 29.38 12.12
C LYS A 5 1.95 28.95 10.73
N CYS A 6 2.73 28.11 10.07
CA CYS A 6 2.47 27.65 8.70
C CYS A 6 1.84 26.26 8.64
N PHE A 7 1.80 25.56 9.78
CA PHE A 7 1.17 24.24 9.93
C PHE A 7 0.75 24.02 11.38
N SER A 8 -0.23 23.12 11.57
CA SER A 8 -0.71 22.71 12.89
C SER A 8 0.35 21.86 13.61
N ASP A 9 0.51 22.09 14.90
CA ASP A 9 1.50 21.45 15.73
C ASP A 9 0.89 21.01 17.07
N TRP A 10 1.56 20.09 17.77
CA TRP A 10 1.11 19.60 19.06
C TRP A 10 1.38 20.63 20.15
N MET A 11 0.32 20.99 20.89
CA MET A 11 0.34 22.01 21.95
C MET A 11 -0.14 21.40 23.26
N ARG A 12 0.62 21.65 24.35
CA ARG A 12 0.16 21.34 25.71
C ARG A 12 -1.01 22.21 26.07
N VAL A 13 -2.04 21.61 26.67
CA VAL A 13 -3.26 22.31 27.08
C VAL A 13 -3.55 22.01 28.53
N ASP A 14 -3.92 23.02 29.28
CA ASP A 14 -4.48 22.88 30.62
C ASP A 14 -5.65 23.86 30.82
N LEU A 15 -6.86 23.34 30.74
CA LEU A 15 -8.09 24.13 30.81
C LEU A 15 -8.75 24.08 32.18
N HIS A 16 -8.08 23.50 33.22
CA HIS A 16 -8.63 23.37 34.54
C HIS A 16 -7.64 23.84 35.60
N ILE A 17 -7.60 25.15 35.81
CA ILE A 17 -6.73 25.80 36.80
C ILE A 17 -7.59 26.75 37.63
N HIS A 18 -7.54 26.60 38.96
CA HIS A 18 -8.22 27.44 39.90
C HIS A 18 -7.36 28.63 40.36
N THR A 19 -8.04 29.68 40.79
CA THR A 19 -7.42 30.82 41.44
C THR A 19 -7.99 30.98 42.84
N ASN A 20 -7.43 31.93 43.60
CA ASN A 20 -7.97 32.28 44.92
C ASN A 20 -9.42 32.76 44.88
N LYS A 21 -9.97 33.08 43.71
CA LYS A 21 -11.35 33.53 43.51
C LYS A 21 -12.37 32.41 43.76
N SER A 22 -11.99 31.15 43.60
CA SER A 22 -12.80 29.98 43.96
C SER A 22 -13.26 30.01 45.43
N LYS A 23 -12.51 30.63 46.33
CA LYS A 23 -12.91 30.79 47.74
C LYS A 23 -14.18 31.59 47.96
N GLU A 24 -14.58 32.45 47.02
CA GLU A 24 -15.82 33.19 47.12
C GLU A 24 -17.06 32.31 46.95
N THR A 25 -16.93 31.23 46.21
CA THR A 25 -18.04 30.31 45.84
C THR A 25 -17.93 28.96 46.56
N LYS A 26 -16.71 28.54 46.99
CA LYS A 26 -16.47 27.26 47.65
C LYS A 26 -15.44 27.41 48.79
N ASN A 27 -15.79 27.01 50.02
CA ASN A 27 -14.91 27.12 51.17
C ASN A 27 -13.63 26.28 51.00
N ASN A 28 -12.51 26.90 51.36
CA ASN A 28 -11.19 26.23 51.39
C ASN A 28 -10.80 25.57 50.04
N ASP A 29 -11.18 26.17 48.92
CA ASP A 29 -11.01 25.60 47.61
C ASP A 29 -9.71 26.04 46.89
N TYR A 30 -8.86 26.82 47.56
CA TYR A 30 -7.57 27.24 47.02
C TYR A 30 -6.56 27.39 48.15
N TRP A 31 -5.32 26.94 47.92
CA TRP A 31 -4.25 26.97 48.90
C TRP A 31 -3.09 27.83 48.38
N GLY A 32 -2.43 28.55 49.25
CA GLY A 32 -1.33 29.43 48.87
C GLY A 32 -1.77 30.80 48.35
N SER A 33 -0.85 31.52 47.75
CA SER A 33 -1.09 32.82 47.14
C SER A 33 -1.23 32.70 45.65
N PHE A 34 -2.19 33.38 45.06
CA PHE A 34 -2.35 33.45 43.60
C PHE A 34 -1.70 34.74 43.07
N SER A 35 -0.96 34.62 41.99
CA SER A 35 -0.40 35.73 41.23
C SER A 35 -0.36 35.36 39.76
N THR A 36 -0.79 36.27 38.90
CA THR A 36 -0.72 36.08 37.43
C THR A 36 0.71 35.99 36.90
N ALA A 37 1.66 36.66 37.62
CA ALA A 37 3.08 36.55 37.29
C ALA A 37 3.62 35.14 37.50
N ILE A 38 3.31 34.51 38.66
CA ILE A 38 3.66 33.14 38.98
C ILE A 38 2.96 32.17 38.02
N LEU A 39 1.67 32.38 37.73
CA LEU A 39 0.92 31.60 36.72
C LEU A 39 1.65 31.61 35.41
N LYS A 40 2.00 32.78 34.89
CA LYS A 40 2.66 32.91 33.57
C LYS A 40 4.02 32.19 33.54
N GLU A 41 4.80 32.31 34.62
CA GLU A 41 6.09 31.65 34.80
C GLU A 41 5.91 30.12 34.80
N LYS A 42 5.01 29.58 35.61
CA LYS A 42 4.75 28.16 35.79
C LYS A 42 4.21 27.51 34.49
N LEU A 43 3.33 28.17 33.77
CA LEU A 43 2.83 27.71 32.48
C LEU A 43 3.94 27.68 31.44
N LYS A 44 4.86 28.67 31.43
CA LYS A 44 6.02 28.70 30.53
C LYS A 44 7.02 27.59 30.85
N GLU A 45 7.38 27.41 32.13
CA GLU A 45 8.27 26.35 32.60
C GLU A 45 7.78 24.95 32.14
N ASN A 46 6.46 24.75 32.12
CA ASN A 46 5.84 23.49 31.72
C ASN A 46 5.44 23.47 30.24
N ASN A 47 5.82 24.45 29.44
CA ASN A 47 5.52 24.55 27.99
C ASN A 47 4.01 24.47 27.68
N VAL A 48 3.14 24.93 28.56
CA VAL A 48 1.70 25.03 28.32
C VAL A 48 1.45 26.09 27.25
N SER A 49 0.69 25.73 26.23
CA SER A 49 0.41 26.61 25.09
C SER A 49 -0.95 27.28 25.18
N ILE A 50 -1.94 26.59 25.73
CA ILE A 50 -3.30 27.09 25.94
C ILE A 50 -3.72 26.74 27.36
N PHE A 51 -4.32 27.70 28.08
CA PHE A 51 -4.86 27.47 29.42
C PHE A 51 -6.18 28.21 29.63
N SER A 52 -6.92 27.79 30.66
CA SER A 52 -8.07 28.54 31.17
C SER A 52 -8.05 28.58 32.69
N LEU A 53 -8.51 29.71 33.25
CA LEU A 53 -8.81 29.83 34.66
C LEU A 53 -10.27 29.48 34.88
N THR A 54 -10.54 28.41 35.60
CA THR A 54 -11.87 27.83 35.72
C THR A 54 -12.29 27.75 37.20
N ASP A 55 -12.40 28.91 37.82
CA ASP A 55 -12.92 29.00 39.17
C ASP A 55 -14.38 28.56 39.25
N HIS A 56 -14.78 27.95 40.38
CA HIS A 56 -16.14 27.45 40.61
C HIS A 56 -17.20 28.52 40.50
N ASN A 57 -18.07 28.42 39.51
CA ASN A 57 -19.27 29.27 39.34
C ASN A 57 -18.97 30.81 39.33
N ILE A 58 -17.75 31.19 38.94
CA ILE A 58 -17.31 32.58 38.86
C ILE A 58 -16.18 32.74 37.83
N ILE A 59 -16.17 33.85 37.12
CA ILE A 59 -15.06 34.26 36.26
C ILE A 59 -14.15 35.22 37.02
N ASN A 60 -12.87 34.92 37.11
CA ASN A 60 -11.90 35.80 37.75
C ASN A 60 -11.47 36.93 36.79
N VAL A 61 -12.29 38.00 36.81
CA VAL A 61 -12.09 39.18 35.94
C VAL A 61 -10.71 39.82 36.16
N ASP A 62 -10.29 39.92 37.43
CA ASP A 62 -9.04 40.60 37.77
C ASP A 62 -7.83 39.83 37.22
N ALA A 63 -7.80 38.54 37.44
CA ALA A 63 -6.70 37.70 36.94
C ALA A 63 -6.62 37.65 35.39
N TYR A 64 -7.76 37.56 34.74
CA TYR A 64 -7.78 37.58 33.26
C TYR A 64 -7.35 38.93 32.70
N ASN A 65 -7.82 40.07 33.31
CA ASN A 65 -7.44 41.41 32.88
C ASN A 65 -5.93 41.64 33.04
N GLU A 66 -5.37 41.26 34.21
CA GLU A 66 -3.94 41.37 34.49
C GLU A 66 -3.11 40.50 33.55
N TYR A 67 -3.56 39.28 33.29
CA TYR A 67 -2.87 38.40 32.36
C TYR A 67 -2.87 38.95 30.92
N VAL A 68 -4.03 39.39 30.41
CA VAL A 68 -4.15 39.96 29.07
C VAL A 68 -3.31 41.24 28.92
N ASP A 69 -3.22 42.09 29.94
CA ASP A 69 -2.35 43.28 29.93
C ASP A 69 -0.86 42.92 29.79
N SER A 70 -0.46 41.76 30.30
CA SER A 70 0.92 41.25 30.19
C SER A 70 1.16 40.35 28.98
N TYR A 71 0.14 40.03 28.18
CA TYR A 71 0.24 39.12 27.05
C TYR A 71 0.79 39.83 25.80
N ASN A 72 1.90 39.39 25.31
CA ASN A 72 2.58 39.98 24.14
C ASN A 72 2.31 39.23 22.80
N GLY A 73 1.64 38.09 22.85
CA GLY A 73 1.40 37.27 21.67
C GLY A 73 2.65 36.55 21.13
N ASP A 74 3.71 36.48 21.92
CA ASP A 74 4.92 35.74 21.56
C ASP A 74 4.63 34.23 21.49
N LEU A 75 5.41 33.51 20.66
CA LEU A 75 5.24 32.05 20.52
C LEU A 75 5.34 31.29 21.85
N GLY A 76 6.14 31.80 22.80
CA GLY A 76 6.31 31.24 24.15
C GLY A 76 5.21 31.62 25.14
N ASP A 77 4.39 32.65 24.88
CA ASP A 77 3.35 33.06 25.80
C ASP A 77 2.13 32.11 25.75
N PRO A 78 1.70 31.54 26.89
CA PRO A 78 0.47 30.76 26.95
C PRO A 78 -0.75 31.59 26.55
N PHE A 79 -1.62 31.02 25.73
CA PHE A 79 -2.83 31.67 25.24
C PHE A 79 -3.98 31.50 26.25
N PRO A 80 -4.58 32.58 26.79
CA PRO A 80 -5.66 32.49 27.73
C PRO A 80 -7.00 32.26 27.03
N MET A 81 -7.72 31.21 27.44
CA MET A 81 -9.12 30.97 27.07
C MET A 81 -10.00 31.41 28.24
N LEU A 82 -11.03 32.20 27.94
CA LEU A 82 -11.97 32.60 28.96
C LEU A 82 -12.82 31.39 29.37
N GLY A 83 -12.97 31.13 30.66
CA GLY A 83 -13.77 30.00 31.13
C GLY A 83 -14.10 30.09 32.62
N PHE A 84 -14.90 29.14 33.06
CA PHE A 84 -15.22 28.87 34.46
C PHE A 84 -15.66 27.42 34.64
N GLU A 85 -15.62 26.92 35.88
CA GLU A 85 -16.19 25.62 36.21
C GLU A 85 -17.62 25.79 36.73
N ALA A 86 -18.60 25.13 36.11
CA ALA A 86 -20.00 25.18 36.47
C ALA A 86 -20.41 23.98 37.30
N ASP A 87 -21.12 24.26 38.42
CA ASP A 87 -21.97 23.25 39.09
C ASP A 87 -23.30 23.13 38.36
N ILE A 88 -23.48 22.06 37.60
CA ILE A 88 -24.71 21.84 36.84
C ILE A 88 -25.64 20.91 37.61
N ALA A 89 -26.82 21.46 37.97
CA ALA A 89 -27.86 20.72 38.69
C ALA A 89 -28.63 19.77 37.77
N VAL A 90 -28.81 18.55 38.26
CA VAL A 90 -29.63 17.52 37.59
C VAL A 90 -30.84 17.25 38.47
N ASP A 91 -32.01 17.42 37.92
CA ASP A 91 -33.27 17.12 38.61
C ASP A 91 -33.62 15.63 38.41
N ALA A 92 -32.85 14.77 39.09
CA ALA A 92 -33.06 13.33 39.06
C ALA A 92 -33.64 12.84 40.40
N SER A 93 -34.93 12.49 40.41
CA SER A 93 -35.61 11.80 41.50
C SER A 93 -35.62 12.47 42.90
N GLY A 94 -35.90 13.78 42.98
CA GLY A 94 -36.23 14.47 44.24
C GLY A 94 -35.07 14.81 45.17
N VAL A 95 -33.84 14.53 44.78
CA VAL A 95 -32.62 15.02 45.44
C VAL A 95 -31.74 15.71 44.41
N PRO A 96 -31.56 17.03 44.48
CA PRO A 96 -30.73 17.76 43.56
C PRO A 96 -29.31 17.22 43.62
N LYS A 97 -28.78 16.79 42.48
CA LYS A 97 -27.41 16.42 42.31
C LYS A 97 -26.76 17.34 41.31
N THR A 98 -25.51 17.60 41.50
CA THR A 98 -24.71 18.42 40.60
C THR A 98 -23.57 17.61 40.00
N TYR A 99 -23.20 17.93 38.78
CA TYR A 99 -21.93 17.57 38.22
C TYR A 99 -21.15 18.80 37.82
N HIS A 100 -19.83 18.67 37.78
CA HIS A 100 -18.94 19.74 37.34
C HIS A 100 -18.72 19.68 35.85
N ALA A 101 -18.64 20.85 35.23
CA ALA A 101 -18.30 21.02 33.85
C ALA A 101 -17.51 22.30 33.61
N LEU A 102 -16.46 22.22 32.84
CA LEU A 102 -15.73 23.42 32.40
C LEU A 102 -16.48 24.03 31.21
N VAL A 103 -16.68 25.31 31.27
CA VAL A 103 -17.26 26.14 30.22
C VAL A 103 -16.15 26.98 29.62
N ILE A 104 -15.78 26.75 28.37
CA ILE A 104 -14.67 27.45 27.70
C ILE A 104 -15.23 28.22 26.50
N PHE A 105 -15.14 29.53 26.53
CA PHE A 105 -15.74 30.40 25.52
C PHE A 105 -14.87 30.58 24.28
N ALA A 106 -15.53 30.78 23.13
CA ALA A 106 -14.88 31.00 21.85
C ALA A 106 -14.19 32.35 21.72
N GLU A 107 -14.64 33.35 22.52
CA GLU A 107 -14.18 34.74 22.41
C GLU A 107 -12.68 34.87 22.69
N ASP A 108 -11.97 35.51 21.79
CA ASP A 108 -10.54 35.82 21.94
C ASP A 108 -10.35 37.05 22.79
N ILE A 109 -10.20 36.85 24.10
CA ILE A 109 -10.03 37.93 25.06
C ILE A 109 -8.74 38.73 24.90
N THR A 110 -7.77 38.23 24.15
CA THR A 110 -6.53 38.96 23.83
C THR A 110 -6.75 40.04 22.78
N LYS A 111 -7.83 39.91 21.98
CA LYS A 111 -8.28 40.94 21.02
C LYS A 111 -9.43 41.76 21.54
N ASN A 112 -10.33 41.11 22.30
CA ASN A 112 -11.51 41.75 22.86
C ASN A 112 -11.53 41.65 24.41
N LYS A 113 -10.73 42.45 25.06
CA LYS A 113 -10.62 42.45 26.52
C LYS A 113 -11.94 42.76 27.23
N SER A 114 -12.85 43.55 26.60
CA SER A 114 -14.16 43.92 27.22
C SER A 114 -15.04 42.67 27.42
N ALA A 115 -14.86 41.64 26.66
CA ALA A 115 -15.59 40.37 26.78
C ALA A 115 -15.44 39.73 28.17
N ILE A 116 -14.29 39.91 28.84
CA ILE A 116 -14.08 39.37 30.20
C ILE A 116 -15.15 39.88 31.16
N ASN A 117 -15.41 41.16 31.14
CA ASN A 117 -16.44 41.79 31.99
C ASN A 117 -17.85 41.40 31.51
N GLU A 118 -18.10 41.39 30.22
CA GLU A 118 -19.38 41.04 29.64
C GLU A 118 -19.82 39.62 30.03
N PHE A 119 -18.98 38.64 29.85
CA PHE A 119 -19.28 37.25 30.19
C PHE A 119 -19.41 37.03 31.69
N SER A 120 -18.60 37.75 32.52
CA SER A 120 -18.76 37.73 33.96
C SER A 120 -20.12 38.32 34.38
N GLN A 121 -20.61 39.41 33.75
CA GLN A 121 -21.93 39.98 34.04
C GLN A 121 -23.07 39.07 33.60
N LYS A 122 -22.96 38.39 32.44
CA LYS A 122 -23.92 37.37 31.99
C LYS A 122 -24.02 36.25 33.03
N LEU A 123 -22.89 35.75 33.52
CA LEU A 123 -22.84 34.72 34.55
C LEU A 123 -23.44 35.19 35.89
N GLU A 124 -23.09 36.38 36.37
CA GLU A 124 -23.69 36.95 37.57
C GLU A 124 -25.20 37.17 37.42
N THR A 125 -25.66 37.55 36.24
CA THR A 125 -27.10 37.68 35.94
C THR A 125 -27.82 36.34 36.01
N ALA A 126 -27.20 35.25 35.49
CA ALA A 126 -27.73 33.89 35.57
C ALA A 126 -27.88 33.44 37.04
N TYR A 127 -26.95 33.85 37.91
CA TYR A 127 -26.99 33.53 39.35
C TYR A 127 -27.75 34.54 40.24
N ARG A 128 -28.32 35.63 39.68
CA ARG A 128 -28.97 36.71 40.49
C ARG A 128 -30.05 36.20 41.43
N HIS A 129 -30.66 35.07 41.18
CA HIS A 129 -31.68 34.45 42.02
C HIS A 129 -31.10 33.67 43.23
N ILE A 130 -29.76 33.51 43.29
CA ILE A 130 -29.06 32.77 44.34
C ILE A 130 -28.21 33.77 45.14
N ALA A 131 -28.75 34.15 46.34
CA ALA A 131 -28.12 35.16 47.18
C ALA A 131 -26.76 34.70 47.77
N ASP A 132 -26.65 33.46 48.18
CA ASP A 132 -25.42 32.90 48.69
C ASP A 132 -24.55 32.34 47.54
N LYS A 133 -23.43 32.99 47.26
CA LYS A 133 -22.49 32.55 46.19
C LYS A 133 -22.03 31.12 46.38
N LYS A 134 -22.02 30.57 47.60
CA LYS A 134 -21.62 29.17 47.89
C LYS A 134 -22.66 28.13 47.49
N GLN A 135 -23.86 28.53 47.17
CA GLN A 135 -24.98 27.70 46.74
C GLN A 135 -25.24 27.85 45.23
N ARG A 136 -24.35 28.53 44.48
CA ARG A 136 -24.50 28.74 43.05
C ARG A 136 -24.48 27.42 42.32
N GLN A 137 -25.51 27.19 41.55
CA GLN A 137 -25.66 26.07 40.59
C GLN A 137 -26.67 26.49 39.51
N LEU A 138 -26.51 26.03 38.32
CA LEU A 138 -27.41 26.21 37.20
C LEU A 138 -27.86 24.84 36.71
N ASN A 139 -29.08 24.73 36.21
CA ASN A 139 -29.38 23.57 35.37
C ASN A 139 -28.85 23.80 33.95
N PHE A 140 -28.89 22.74 33.13
CA PHE A 140 -28.35 22.79 31.80
C PHE A 140 -29.02 23.86 30.90
N GLU A 141 -30.36 23.96 30.96
CA GLU A 141 -31.12 24.96 30.21
C GLU A 141 -30.77 26.37 30.63
N GLN A 142 -30.65 26.64 31.93
CA GLN A 142 -30.24 27.97 32.42
C GLN A 142 -28.84 28.37 31.97
N LEU A 143 -27.91 27.41 31.86
CA LEU A 143 -26.57 27.65 31.31
C LEU A 143 -26.64 28.04 29.83
N ILE A 144 -27.42 27.30 29.03
CA ILE A 144 -27.61 27.61 27.62
C ILE A 144 -28.29 28.96 27.44
N ASP A 145 -29.36 29.24 28.19
CA ASP A 145 -30.09 30.53 28.10
C ASP A 145 -29.23 31.73 28.47
N ALA A 146 -28.29 31.55 29.41
CA ALA A 146 -27.37 32.61 29.81
C ALA A 146 -26.37 32.99 28.71
N PHE A 147 -26.04 32.07 27.85
CA PHE A 147 -25.02 32.20 26.79
C PHE A 147 -25.55 31.76 25.41
N ASP A 148 -26.83 32.00 25.13
CA ASP A 148 -27.54 31.51 23.92
C ASP A 148 -26.94 32.03 22.60
N THR A 149 -26.31 33.21 22.66
CA THR A 149 -25.63 33.86 21.53
C THR A 149 -24.13 33.57 21.43
N ASP A 150 -23.59 32.95 22.47
CA ASP A 150 -22.13 32.79 22.64
C ASP A 150 -21.74 31.33 22.33
N GLU A 151 -20.70 31.17 21.57
CA GLU A 151 -20.13 29.82 21.31
C GLU A 151 -19.22 29.41 22.48
N PHE A 152 -19.41 28.21 23.01
CA PHE A 152 -18.56 27.66 24.04
C PHE A 152 -18.44 26.13 23.94
N LEU A 153 -17.39 25.57 24.50
CA LEU A 153 -17.20 24.15 24.73
C LEU A 153 -17.58 23.80 26.16
N LEU A 154 -18.27 22.67 26.35
CA LEU A 154 -18.61 22.13 27.66
C LEU A 154 -17.81 20.84 27.88
N ILE A 155 -16.94 20.83 28.91
CA ILE A 155 -16.11 19.69 29.27
C ILE A 155 -16.57 19.16 30.62
N VAL A 156 -17.18 17.98 30.64
CA VAL A 156 -17.80 17.43 31.85
C VAL A 156 -16.84 16.51 32.62
N HIS A 157 -16.91 16.53 33.97
CA HIS A 157 -16.13 15.61 34.80
C HIS A 157 -16.61 14.15 34.63
N SER A 158 -15.69 13.24 34.37
CA SER A 158 -16.00 11.81 34.18
C SER A 158 -15.60 10.90 35.31
N GLY A 159 -14.76 11.32 36.22
CA GLY A 159 -14.04 10.40 37.07
C GLY A 159 -14.00 10.67 38.57
N SER A 160 -14.37 11.84 39.05
CA SER A 160 -14.32 12.19 40.46
C SER A 160 -15.73 12.32 41.07
N HIS A 161 -15.78 12.69 42.36
CA HIS A 161 -17.03 13.20 42.93
C HIS A 161 -17.59 14.31 42.06
N LYS A 162 -18.92 14.33 41.88
CA LYS A 162 -19.63 15.23 40.99
C LYS A 162 -19.37 15.01 39.49
N SER A 163 -19.15 13.80 39.11
CA SER A 163 -19.15 13.43 37.67
C SER A 163 -20.55 13.37 37.08
N ILE A 164 -20.68 13.58 35.78
CA ILE A 164 -21.94 13.42 35.08
C ILE A 164 -22.53 11.99 35.25
N VAL A 165 -21.68 10.96 35.33
CA VAL A 165 -22.12 9.58 35.56
C VAL A 165 -22.72 9.40 36.95
N GLU A 166 -22.15 9.99 37.98
CA GLU A 166 -22.70 9.97 39.34
C GLU A 166 -23.97 10.75 39.47
N ALA A 167 -24.08 11.92 38.82
CA ALA A 167 -25.26 12.78 38.86
C ALA A 167 -26.50 12.07 38.30
N TYR A 168 -26.32 11.32 37.22
CA TYR A 168 -27.41 10.57 36.61
C TYR A 168 -27.60 9.14 37.15
N ARG A 169 -26.95 8.76 38.24
CA ARG A 169 -27.04 7.47 38.97
C ARG A 169 -27.74 6.31 38.25
N GLY A 170 -26.96 5.44 37.64
CA GLY A 170 -27.50 4.25 37.01
C GLY A 170 -28.20 4.47 35.66
N ASN A 171 -28.46 5.72 35.28
CA ASN A 171 -28.96 6.02 33.93
C ASN A 171 -27.84 6.59 33.07
N VAL A 172 -26.88 5.73 32.80
CA VAL A 172 -25.70 6.03 31.95
C VAL A 172 -26.14 6.47 30.55
N GLU A 173 -27.22 5.92 30.03
CA GLU A 173 -27.76 6.29 28.72
C GLU A 173 -28.23 7.75 28.68
N THR A 174 -28.91 8.25 29.73
CA THR A 174 -29.33 9.64 29.79
C THR A 174 -28.14 10.59 29.91
N ALA A 175 -27.14 10.27 30.75
CA ALA A 175 -25.91 11.02 30.84
C ALA A 175 -25.17 11.08 29.50
N GLN A 176 -25.08 9.96 28.81
CA GLN A 176 -24.44 9.88 27.49
C GLN A 176 -25.20 10.67 26.42
N LYS A 177 -26.55 10.64 26.42
CA LYS A 177 -27.36 11.47 25.52
C LYS A 177 -27.12 12.95 25.71
N LYS A 178 -26.97 13.39 26.96
CA LYS A 178 -26.65 14.81 27.26
C LYS A 178 -25.26 15.19 26.76
N VAL A 179 -24.26 14.31 26.87
CA VAL A 179 -22.93 14.54 26.33
C VAL A 179 -22.92 14.61 24.79
N LEU A 180 -23.77 13.82 24.11
CA LEU A 180 -23.90 13.82 22.66
C LEU A 180 -24.70 14.99 22.06
N VAL A 181 -25.65 15.50 22.80
CA VAL A 181 -26.50 16.61 22.34
C VAL A 181 -25.70 17.91 22.21
N LEU A 182 -24.62 18.03 22.92
CA LEU A 182 -23.72 19.19 22.85
C LEU A 182 -22.61 18.90 21.84
N GLU A 183 -22.67 19.53 20.69
CA GLU A 183 -21.55 19.53 19.75
C GLU A 183 -20.28 19.96 20.50
N ASN A 184 -19.19 19.25 20.25
CA ASN A 184 -17.87 19.58 20.76
C ASN A 184 -17.68 19.40 22.29
N MET A 185 -18.09 18.29 22.83
CA MET A 185 -17.83 18.00 24.24
C MET A 185 -16.59 17.16 24.46
N GLY A 186 -15.76 17.61 25.36
CA GLY A 186 -14.71 16.80 25.98
C GLY A 186 -15.15 16.30 27.36
N VAL A 187 -14.46 15.32 27.88
CA VAL A 187 -14.66 14.78 29.22
C VAL A 187 -13.35 14.82 29.99
N GLU A 188 -13.31 15.56 31.06
CA GLU A 188 -12.14 15.56 31.93
C GLU A 188 -11.98 14.18 32.59
N GLN A 189 -10.76 13.69 32.56
CA GLN A 189 -10.43 12.37 33.07
C GLN A 189 -10.04 12.44 34.56
N GLY A 190 -10.83 11.80 35.43
CA GLY A 190 -10.45 11.68 36.83
C GLY A 190 -9.73 10.34 37.14
N ASN A 191 -10.49 9.25 37.23
CA ASN A 191 -9.97 7.94 37.66
C ASN A 191 -10.00 6.95 36.47
N ALA A 192 -8.93 6.19 36.28
CA ALA A 192 -8.81 5.23 35.18
C ALA A 192 -9.95 4.17 35.14
N GLU A 193 -10.46 3.73 36.30
CA GLU A 193 -11.55 2.78 36.36
C GLU A 193 -12.88 3.39 35.94
N LYS A 194 -13.17 4.63 36.40
CA LYS A 194 -14.37 5.37 35.99
C LYS A 194 -14.32 5.77 34.54
N LYS A 195 -13.14 6.13 34.02
CA LYS A 195 -12.92 6.32 32.58
C LYS A 195 -13.30 5.09 31.78
N ARG A 196 -12.87 3.91 32.20
CA ARG A 196 -13.19 2.65 31.53
C ARG A 196 -14.70 2.38 31.53
N ILE A 197 -15.40 2.63 32.63
CA ILE A 197 -16.85 2.43 32.71
C ILE A 197 -17.57 3.41 31.79
N PHE A 198 -17.19 4.66 31.79
CA PHE A 198 -17.77 5.69 30.94
C PHE A 198 -17.50 5.41 29.46
N ASN A 199 -16.27 5.08 29.10
CA ASN A 199 -15.90 4.68 27.73
C ASN A 199 -16.73 3.52 27.22
N ASN A 200 -16.83 2.44 27.99
CA ASN A 200 -17.58 1.24 27.57
C ASN A 200 -19.06 1.52 27.38
N GLY A 201 -19.65 2.33 28.26
CA GLY A 201 -21.04 2.74 28.15
C GLY A 201 -21.28 3.65 26.96
N PHE A 202 -20.42 4.64 26.77
CA PHE A 202 -20.53 5.61 25.68
C PHE A 202 -20.26 4.97 24.32
N GLN A 203 -19.25 4.12 24.23
CA GLN A 203 -18.95 3.34 23.03
C GLN A 203 -20.16 2.49 22.61
N LYS A 204 -20.79 1.78 23.53
CA LYS A 204 -22.01 1.02 23.24
C LYS A 204 -23.16 1.87 22.75
N TYR A 205 -23.29 3.08 23.28
CA TYR A 205 -24.30 4.02 22.82
C TYR A 205 -24.05 4.46 21.38
N LEU A 206 -22.79 4.84 21.05
CA LEU A 206 -22.40 5.21 19.70
C LEU A 206 -22.62 4.07 18.70
N GLU A 207 -22.22 2.86 19.04
CA GLU A 207 -22.40 1.66 18.23
C GLU A 207 -23.86 1.33 17.99
N ASN A 208 -24.70 1.37 19.03
CA ASN A 208 -26.09 0.92 18.98
C ASN A 208 -27.05 1.96 18.38
N TYR A 209 -26.81 3.24 18.58
CA TYR A 209 -27.79 4.29 18.24
C TYR A 209 -27.35 5.24 17.14
N LEU A 210 -26.05 5.49 17.00
CA LEU A 210 -25.52 6.43 16.03
C LEU A 210 -24.75 5.76 14.89
N HIS A 211 -24.45 4.48 15.00
CA HIS A 211 -23.57 3.76 14.08
C HIS A 211 -22.25 4.51 13.82
N ALA A 212 -21.78 5.21 14.87
CA ALA A 212 -20.58 6.03 14.81
C ALA A 212 -19.53 5.46 15.73
N GLU A 213 -18.34 5.19 15.19
CA GLU A 213 -17.18 4.71 15.95
C GLU A 213 -16.40 5.85 16.62
N ASN A 214 -16.97 7.05 16.67
CA ASN A 214 -16.30 8.22 17.20
C ASN A 214 -16.23 8.18 18.73
N TYR A 215 -15.02 8.36 19.24
CA TYR A 215 -14.75 8.41 20.67
C TYR A 215 -15.18 9.77 21.24
N VAL A 216 -15.69 9.75 22.47
CA VAL A 216 -15.74 10.97 23.28
C VAL A 216 -14.31 11.37 23.61
N PRO A 217 -13.91 12.63 23.40
CA PRO A 217 -12.59 13.07 23.76
C PRO A 217 -12.37 12.92 25.26
N TYR A 218 -11.23 12.34 25.65
CA TYR A 218 -10.80 12.27 27.04
C TYR A 218 -9.56 13.11 27.20
N LEU A 219 -9.64 14.04 28.14
CA LEU A 219 -8.57 14.92 28.53
C LEU A 219 -8.36 14.78 30.03
N ASP A 220 -7.15 14.96 30.49
CA ASP A 220 -6.83 15.08 31.90
C ASP A 220 -6.16 16.44 32.09
N PHE A 221 -6.71 17.29 32.97
CA PHE A 221 -6.18 18.58 33.32
C PHE A 221 -5.65 18.57 34.74
N SER A 222 -4.94 19.61 35.11
CA SER A 222 -4.29 19.66 36.45
C SER A 222 -5.28 19.77 37.59
N ASP A 223 -6.43 20.39 37.36
CA ASP A 223 -7.34 20.74 38.44
C ASP A 223 -6.54 21.40 39.62
N ASN A 224 -5.62 22.33 39.27
CA ASN A 224 -4.66 22.86 40.20
C ASN A 224 -5.28 23.97 41.08
N HIS A 225 -5.18 23.77 42.38
CA HIS A 225 -5.69 24.71 43.37
C HIS A 225 -4.57 25.43 44.13
N ASN A 226 -3.34 25.37 43.67
CA ASN A 226 -2.19 26.11 44.21
C ASN A 226 -1.14 26.32 43.14
N ILE A 227 -1.13 27.50 42.54
CA ILE A 227 -0.24 27.81 41.41
C ILE A 227 1.25 27.72 41.74
N GLU A 228 1.63 27.93 43.02
CA GLU A 228 3.03 27.80 43.47
C GLU A 228 3.53 26.34 43.31
N GLN A 229 2.61 25.38 43.39
CA GLN A 229 2.89 23.93 43.25
C GLN A 229 2.57 23.35 41.86
N TYR A 230 2.17 24.21 40.91
CA TYR A 230 1.91 23.76 39.54
C TYR A 230 3.12 23.06 38.97
N PRO A 231 3.01 21.90 38.27
CA PRO A 231 1.79 21.24 37.76
C PRO A 231 1.25 20.10 38.67
N CYS A 232 1.34 20.21 39.98
CA CYS A 232 0.74 19.24 40.87
C CYS A 232 -0.77 19.24 40.76
N LYS A 233 -1.35 18.01 40.76
CA LYS A 233 -2.82 17.89 40.73
C LYS A 233 -3.48 18.37 42.00
N HIS A 234 -4.58 19.08 41.87
CA HIS A 234 -5.47 19.52 42.92
C HIS A 234 -4.72 20.28 44.02
N SER A 235 -4.61 19.70 45.22
CA SER A 235 -4.14 20.38 46.42
C SER A 235 -2.68 20.13 46.82
N GLY A 236 -1.85 19.57 45.93
CA GLY A 236 -0.45 19.45 46.22
C GLY A 236 0.27 18.15 45.84
N THR A 237 1.50 18.03 46.37
CA THR A 237 2.46 17.00 45.99
C THR A 237 2.01 15.54 46.22
N ASP A 238 1.09 15.31 47.14
CA ASP A 238 0.59 13.99 47.51
C ASP A 238 -0.24 13.31 46.41
N LYS A 239 -0.74 14.08 45.43
CA LYS A 239 -1.55 13.58 44.29
C LYS A 239 -0.77 13.43 43.00
N GLY A 240 0.53 13.71 43.01
CA GLY A 240 1.42 13.55 41.88
C GLY A 240 1.42 14.73 40.91
N ILE A 241 2.29 14.60 39.90
CA ILE A 241 2.42 15.56 38.81
C ILE A 241 1.36 15.19 37.77
N HIS A 242 0.74 16.22 37.18
CA HIS A 242 -0.21 16.08 36.12
C HIS A 242 0.45 15.49 34.86
N GLU A 243 -0.17 14.47 34.24
CA GLU A 243 0.17 14.02 32.90
C GLU A 243 -0.52 14.94 31.89
N PHE A 244 0.29 15.69 31.12
CA PHE A 244 -0.28 16.61 30.16
C PHE A 244 -0.89 15.94 28.94
N TYR A 245 -1.96 16.53 28.48
CA TYR A 245 -2.55 16.24 27.18
C TYR A 245 -2.17 17.32 26.16
N TYR A 246 -2.09 16.87 24.93
CA TYR A 246 -1.76 17.71 23.79
C TYR A 246 -2.91 17.73 22.82
N ILE A 247 -3.18 18.89 22.29
CA ILE A 247 -4.05 19.04 21.12
C ILE A 247 -3.22 19.49 19.91
N LYS A 248 -3.67 19.10 18.73
CA LYS A 248 -3.06 19.52 17.49
C LYS A 248 -3.75 20.76 16.94
N GLY A 249 -2.96 21.81 16.62
CA GLY A 249 -3.47 23.05 16.08
C GLY A 249 -2.58 24.26 16.28
N ILE A 250 -3.21 25.41 16.47
CA ILE A 250 -2.60 26.70 16.81
C ILE A 250 -3.27 27.27 18.07
N LYS A 251 -2.71 28.33 18.64
CA LYS A 251 -3.22 28.93 19.87
C LYS A 251 -4.54 29.68 19.62
N ASN A 252 -5.67 28.97 19.53
CA ASN A 252 -7.01 29.52 19.42
C ASN A 252 -8.09 28.50 19.83
N TYR A 253 -9.31 28.97 19.93
CA TYR A 253 -10.50 28.17 20.26
C TYR A 253 -10.80 27.10 19.17
N GLU A 254 -10.64 27.44 17.91
CA GLU A 254 -10.95 26.53 16.79
C GLU A 254 -10.13 25.23 16.86
N SER A 255 -8.90 25.30 17.36
CA SER A 255 -8.06 24.10 17.59
C SER A 255 -8.69 23.17 18.62
N LEU A 256 -9.26 23.70 19.71
CA LEU A 256 -10.00 22.91 20.70
C LEU A 256 -11.26 22.30 20.08
N ARG A 257 -12.03 23.10 19.35
CA ARG A 257 -13.26 22.66 18.68
C ARG A 257 -13.00 21.53 17.71
N LEU A 258 -11.99 21.66 16.87
CA LEU A 258 -11.59 20.59 15.92
C LEU A 258 -11.05 19.35 16.64
N ALA A 259 -10.32 19.53 17.74
CA ALA A 259 -9.83 18.40 18.54
C ALA A 259 -10.97 17.61 19.18
N PHE A 260 -12.07 18.28 19.57
CA PHE A 260 -13.23 17.59 20.12
C PHE A 260 -14.13 16.93 19.05
N ILE A 261 -14.09 17.44 17.81
CA ILE A 261 -14.75 16.78 16.69
C ILE A 261 -13.98 15.53 16.25
N ASP A 262 -12.66 15.59 16.26
CA ASP A 262 -11.80 14.48 15.82
C ASP A 262 -10.70 14.17 16.87
N PRO A 263 -11.09 13.62 18.04
CA PRO A 263 -10.15 13.40 19.13
C PRO A 263 -9.06 12.39 18.80
N VAL A 264 -9.36 11.39 17.98
CA VAL A 264 -8.39 10.36 17.59
C VAL A 264 -7.19 10.95 16.86
N ALA A 265 -7.43 11.90 15.97
CA ALA A 265 -6.37 12.55 15.21
C ALA A 265 -5.72 13.71 15.96
N ARG A 266 -6.45 14.37 16.87
CA ARG A 266 -6.06 15.69 17.40
C ARG A 266 -5.80 15.75 18.89
N ILE A 267 -6.02 14.66 19.64
CA ILE A 267 -5.74 14.59 21.08
C ILE A 267 -4.77 13.45 21.35
N LYS A 268 -3.68 13.72 22.07
CA LYS A 268 -2.71 12.74 22.53
C LYS A 268 -2.30 13.00 23.96
N SER A 269 -2.11 11.93 24.75
CA SER A 269 -1.41 12.03 26.01
C SER A 269 0.09 12.27 25.79
N GLU A 270 0.80 12.67 26.81
CA GLU A 270 2.26 12.86 26.75
C GLU A 270 2.99 11.58 26.34
N THR A 271 2.57 10.44 26.90
CA THR A 271 3.15 9.13 26.57
C THR A 271 2.95 8.74 25.10
N GLU A 272 1.75 8.96 24.56
CA GLU A 272 1.45 8.70 23.14
C GLU A 272 2.27 9.61 22.22
N LEU A 273 2.37 10.89 22.58
CA LEU A 273 3.10 11.87 21.78
C LEU A 273 4.61 11.63 21.79
N ASP A 274 5.18 11.19 22.89
CA ASP A 274 6.60 10.86 22.99
C ASP A 274 6.96 9.69 22.07
N THR A 275 6.05 8.73 21.89
CA THR A 275 6.24 7.65 20.92
C THR A 275 6.30 8.18 19.48
N ILE A 276 5.39 9.11 19.12
CA ILE A 276 5.39 9.79 17.82
C ILE A 276 6.67 10.60 17.63
N ARG A 277 7.10 11.36 18.64
CA ARG A 277 8.31 12.19 18.57
C ARG A 277 9.57 11.37 18.37
N ARG A 278 9.70 10.20 19.00
CA ARG A 278 10.84 9.30 18.79
C ARG A 278 10.89 8.84 17.33
N SER A 279 9.76 8.42 16.76
CA SER A 279 9.68 8.07 15.35
C SER A 279 10.11 9.21 14.42
N LEU A 280 9.79 10.47 14.77
CA LEU A 280 10.20 11.63 14.00
C LEU A 280 11.71 11.89 14.01
N THR A 281 12.39 11.65 15.16
CA THR A 281 13.85 11.91 15.27
C THR A 281 14.68 10.92 14.46
N GLU A 282 14.16 9.75 14.16
CA GLU A 282 14.86 8.67 13.45
C GLU A 282 14.76 8.80 11.92
N ARG A 283 13.83 9.58 11.40
CA ARG A 283 13.56 9.70 9.98
C ARG A 283 13.92 11.08 9.42
N PRO A 284 14.33 11.18 8.14
CA PRO A 284 14.50 12.47 7.49
C PRO A 284 13.14 13.14 7.25
N THR A 285 13.05 14.43 7.54
CA THR A 285 11.89 15.26 7.24
C THR A 285 12.31 16.52 6.50
N LEU A 286 11.51 16.89 5.51
CA LEU A 286 11.65 18.16 4.81
C LEU A 286 11.02 19.27 5.62
N LYS A 287 11.78 20.31 5.93
CA LYS A 287 11.32 21.45 6.72
C LYS A 287 10.81 22.61 5.87
N GLU A 288 11.54 22.93 4.82
CA GLU A 288 11.27 24.15 4.05
C GLU A 288 11.68 23.99 2.58
N LEU A 289 10.87 24.55 1.68
CA LEU A 289 11.18 24.71 0.25
C LEU A 289 11.15 26.20 -0.09
N ARG A 290 12.23 26.71 -0.64
CA ARG A 290 12.29 28.06 -1.22
C ARG A 290 12.21 27.96 -2.73
N ILE A 291 11.32 28.72 -3.29
CA ILE A 291 11.12 28.90 -4.73
C ILE A 291 11.46 30.33 -5.06
N GLU A 292 12.47 30.55 -5.90
CA GLU A 292 12.75 31.85 -6.46
C GLU A 292 11.90 32.07 -7.72
N ASN A 293 11.67 33.32 -8.11
CA ASN A 293 10.92 33.61 -9.33
C ASN A 293 11.44 32.81 -10.52
N THR A 294 10.58 31.98 -11.08
CA THR A 294 10.96 31.04 -12.15
C THR A 294 9.93 31.09 -13.28
N CYS A 295 10.41 31.21 -14.50
CA CYS A 295 9.59 31.12 -15.70
C CYS A 295 9.53 29.67 -16.17
N LEU A 296 8.37 29.21 -16.60
CA LEU A 296 8.23 27.91 -17.24
C LEU A 296 8.72 28.01 -18.70
N GLU A 297 9.65 27.12 -19.05
CA GLU A 297 10.14 27.02 -20.43
C GLU A 297 9.08 26.28 -21.27
N GLY A 298 8.70 26.80 -22.42
CA GLY A 298 7.68 26.20 -23.30
C GLY A 298 6.35 26.95 -23.31
N ASP A 299 5.91 27.49 -22.18
CA ASP A 299 4.88 28.53 -22.12
C ASP A 299 5.52 29.81 -21.59
N LYS A 300 6.02 30.67 -22.54
CA LYS A 300 6.83 31.84 -22.24
C LYS A 300 6.17 32.91 -21.35
N LYS A 301 4.96 32.64 -20.85
CA LYS A 301 4.17 33.61 -20.09
C LYS A 301 3.93 33.15 -18.64
N THR A 302 4.00 31.85 -18.32
CA THR A 302 3.70 31.39 -16.98
C THR A 302 4.92 31.48 -16.08
N THR A 303 4.77 32.16 -14.96
CA THR A 303 5.81 32.34 -13.93
C THR A 303 5.37 31.72 -12.60
N ILE A 304 6.34 31.26 -11.82
CA ILE A 304 6.13 30.89 -10.42
C ILE A 304 6.67 32.03 -9.57
N SER A 305 5.84 32.59 -8.70
CA SER A 305 6.25 33.65 -7.78
C SER A 305 7.21 33.13 -6.71
N GLU A 306 8.09 34.00 -6.26
CA GLU A 306 8.95 33.71 -5.13
C GLU A 306 8.13 33.39 -3.89
N THR A 307 8.47 32.29 -3.21
CA THR A 307 7.80 31.87 -1.98
C THR A 307 8.70 30.97 -1.14
N SER A 308 8.42 30.94 0.16
CA SER A 308 9.01 29.97 1.09
C SER A 308 7.90 29.21 1.78
N LEU A 309 7.93 27.89 1.64
CA LEU A 309 6.93 26.97 2.17
C LEU A 309 7.55 26.12 3.28
N LYS A 310 7.00 26.22 4.49
CA LYS A 310 7.40 25.41 5.65
C LYS A 310 6.45 24.24 5.79
N PHE A 311 6.98 23.06 5.98
CA PHE A 311 6.20 21.82 5.95
C PHE A 311 6.02 21.19 7.33
N SER A 312 4.86 20.58 7.52
CA SER A 312 4.62 19.65 8.62
C SER A 312 5.44 18.37 8.43
N PRO A 313 5.98 17.78 9.51
CA PRO A 313 6.60 16.46 9.43
C PRO A 313 5.59 15.33 9.14
N HIS A 314 4.31 15.62 9.03
CA HIS A 314 3.22 14.67 8.85
C HIS A 314 2.57 14.84 7.47
N LEU A 315 1.34 15.37 7.40
CA LEU A 315 0.58 15.48 6.16
C LEU A 315 0.59 16.91 5.62
N ASN A 316 1.06 17.07 4.39
CA ASN A 316 1.07 18.31 3.63
C ASN A 316 0.22 18.14 2.39
N VAL A 317 -0.83 18.93 2.23
CA VAL A 317 -1.77 18.79 1.13
C VAL A 317 -1.78 20.04 0.26
N ILE A 318 -1.71 19.85 -1.05
CA ILE A 318 -1.75 20.94 -2.04
C ILE A 318 -3.12 20.95 -2.70
N ILE A 319 -3.83 22.07 -2.54
CA ILE A 319 -5.16 22.27 -3.13
C ILE A 319 -5.17 23.42 -4.13
N GLY A 320 -6.24 23.55 -4.91
CA GLY A 320 -6.45 24.63 -5.86
C GLY A 320 -7.21 24.17 -7.10
N GLY A 321 -7.60 25.09 -7.95
CA GLY A 321 -8.35 24.82 -9.17
C GLY A 321 -7.56 23.98 -10.18
N ARG A 322 -8.20 23.66 -11.32
CA ARG A 322 -7.49 23.05 -12.47
C ARG A 322 -6.46 24.03 -13.01
N SER A 323 -5.31 23.51 -13.42
CA SER A 323 -4.17 24.29 -13.96
C SER A 323 -3.62 25.37 -13.00
N SER A 324 -3.87 25.24 -11.69
CA SER A 324 -3.35 26.18 -10.69
C SER A 324 -1.86 26.01 -10.38
N GLY A 325 -1.23 24.86 -10.75
CA GLY A 325 0.17 24.57 -10.47
C GLY A 325 0.39 23.51 -9.37
N LYS A 326 -0.65 22.78 -8.93
CA LYS A 326 -0.52 21.70 -7.92
C LYS A 326 0.50 20.63 -8.31
N SER A 327 0.30 20.02 -9.49
CA SER A 327 1.21 18.98 -10.02
C SER A 327 2.62 19.50 -10.24
N LEU A 328 2.77 20.81 -10.54
CA LEU A 328 4.07 21.45 -10.66
C LEU A 328 4.80 21.50 -9.31
N LEU A 329 4.12 21.86 -8.22
CA LEU A 329 4.73 21.83 -6.88
C LEU A 329 5.11 20.42 -6.45
N ILE A 330 4.26 19.43 -6.72
CA ILE A 330 4.56 18.00 -6.48
C ILE A 330 5.78 17.56 -7.29
N ASP A 331 5.91 17.99 -8.55
CA ASP A 331 7.08 17.70 -9.38
C ASP A 331 8.36 18.36 -8.85
N ILE A 332 8.28 19.63 -8.43
CA ILE A 332 9.40 20.31 -7.79
C ILE A 332 9.88 19.53 -6.57
N LEU A 333 8.97 19.13 -5.68
CA LEU A 333 9.30 18.31 -4.51
C LEU A 333 9.92 16.97 -4.90
N GLY A 334 9.27 16.23 -5.82
CA GLY A 334 9.76 14.93 -6.29
C GLY A 334 11.19 15.01 -6.86
N ARG A 335 11.49 16.01 -7.68
CA ARG A 335 12.84 16.24 -8.25
C ARG A 335 13.86 16.59 -7.17
N LYS A 336 13.48 17.39 -6.19
CA LYS A 336 14.37 17.76 -5.07
C LYS A 336 14.74 16.58 -4.19
N PHE A 337 13.90 15.55 -4.15
CA PHE A 337 14.21 14.32 -3.46
C PHE A 337 15.00 13.33 -4.34
N THR A 338 14.61 13.14 -5.58
CA THR A 338 15.16 12.09 -6.45
C THR A 338 16.41 12.53 -7.21
N GLY A 339 16.65 13.82 -7.35
CA GLY A 339 17.71 14.36 -8.19
C GLY A 339 17.48 14.17 -9.70
N LEU A 340 16.32 13.65 -10.08
CA LEU A 340 15.98 13.43 -11.49
C LEU A 340 15.85 14.76 -12.21
N THR A 341 16.56 14.88 -13.33
CA THR A 341 16.50 16.04 -14.23
C THR A 341 15.52 15.84 -15.39
N SER A 342 14.96 14.65 -15.54
CA SER A 342 14.17 14.24 -16.70
C SER A 342 12.71 14.75 -16.65
N ARG A 343 12.18 14.95 -17.86
CA ARG A 343 10.95 15.63 -18.24
C ARG A 343 9.67 14.82 -18.05
N ASP A 344 9.43 14.22 -16.87
CA ASP A 344 8.26 13.37 -16.64
C ASP A 344 7.05 14.12 -16.11
N LEU A 345 6.93 15.42 -16.37
CA LEU A 345 5.65 16.10 -16.20
C LEU A 345 4.69 15.69 -17.33
N ALA A 346 3.46 15.43 -17.00
CA ALA A 346 2.37 15.21 -17.95
C ALA A 346 2.09 16.44 -18.83
N GLY A 347 2.73 17.57 -18.57
CA GLY A 347 2.78 18.78 -19.39
C GLY A 347 4.21 19.07 -19.83
N ASN A 348 4.38 19.58 -21.05
CA ASN A 348 5.68 19.90 -21.67
C ASN A 348 6.43 21.08 -21.02
N TYR A 349 6.35 21.23 -19.68
CA TYR A 349 6.97 22.35 -18.98
C TYR A 349 8.31 21.94 -18.41
N THR A 350 9.33 22.75 -18.74
CA THR A 350 10.64 22.71 -18.10
C THR A 350 10.84 24.01 -17.32
N TYR A 351 11.62 23.91 -16.25
CA TYR A 351 11.97 25.05 -15.39
C TYR A 351 13.37 24.86 -14.81
N ASP A 352 14.00 25.96 -14.43
CA ASP A 352 15.33 25.91 -13.80
C ASP A 352 15.21 25.37 -12.35
N THR A 353 15.61 24.12 -12.17
CA THR A 353 15.59 23.46 -10.87
C THR A 353 16.55 24.07 -9.85
N ASN A 354 17.57 24.80 -10.28
CA ASN A 354 18.55 25.44 -9.36
C ASN A 354 17.95 26.63 -8.60
N LYS A 355 16.86 27.21 -9.11
CA LYS A 355 16.10 28.27 -8.44
C LYS A 355 15.23 27.77 -7.28
N HIS A 356 15.22 26.48 -7.04
CA HIS A 356 14.47 25.87 -5.94
C HIS A 356 15.47 25.27 -4.95
N LYS A 357 15.32 25.61 -3.69
CA LYS A 357 16.20 25.16 -2.61
C LYS A 357 15.38 24.49 -1.52
N ILE A 358 15.91 23.39 -1.01
CA ILE A 358 15.26 22.55 0.00
C ILE A 358 16.09 22.54 1.29
N LYS A 359 15.41 22.44 2.44
CA LYS A 359 16.05 22.25 3.73
C LYS A 359 15.36 21.11 4.48
N SER A 360 16.11 20.08 4.88
CA SER A 360 15.64 18.99 5.72
C SER A 360 16.02 19.22 7.19
N ASP A 361 15.62 18.32 8.06
CA ASP A 361 16.04 18.31 9.48
C ASP A 361 17.51 17.92 9.66
N LYS A 362 18.11 17.28 8.65
CA LYS A 362 19.52 16.86 8.62
C LYS A 362 20.46 17.91 8.03
N ASP A 363 19.90 18.97 7.45
CA ASP A 363 20.68 20.00 6.75
C ASP A 363 20.72 21.29 7.57
N ASP A 364 21.91 21.87 7.75
CA ASP A 364 22.07 23.17 8.39
C ASP A 364 21.64 24.32 7.47
N ASP A 365 21.85 24.16 6.16
CA ASP A 365 21.58 25.15 5.13
C ASP A 365 20.63 24.62 4.03
N PHE A 366 20.19 25.52 3.14
CA PHE A 366 19.42 25.20 1.95
C PHE A 366 20.29 24.57 0.86
N ILE A 367 19.91 23.39 0.42
CA ILE A 367 20.60 22.57 -0.60
C ILE A 367 19.77 22.40 -1.86
N ASN A 368 20.41 21.97 -2.95
CA ASN A 368 19.74 21.73 -4.22
C ASN A 368 18.94 20.43 -4.25
N GLN A 369 19.38 19.43 -3.51
CA GLN A 369 18.75 18.10 -3.43
C GLN A 369 18.82 17.58 -2.01
N ALA A 370 17.71 17.08 -1.50
CA ALA A 370 17.65 16.51 -0.16
C ALA A 370 18.43 15.19 -0.06
N ASN A 371 19.17 15.02 1.04
CA ASN A 371 19.91 13.81 1.34
C ASN A 371 18.97 12.73 1.91
N VAL A 372 18.17 12.11 1.03
CA VAL A 372 17.22 11.07 1.40
C VAL A 372 17.55 9.79 0.61
N PRO A 373 17.68 8.63 1.27
CA PRO A 373 17.88 7.37 0.56
C PRO A 373 16.73 7.08 -0.41
N ASN A 374 17.03 6.68 -1.64
CA ASN A 374 16.01 6.37 -2.64
C ASN A 374 15.03 5.26 -2.19
N SER A 375 15.48 4.33 -1.33
CA SER A 375 14.64 3.27 -0.77
C SER A 375 13.58 3.79 0.21
N SER A 376 13.80 4.95 0.83
CA SER A 376 12.89 5.54 1.81
C SER A 376 11.91 6.55 1.23
N LEU A 377 11.98 6.82 -0.08
CA LEU A 377 11.13 7.78 -0.79
C LEU A 377 10.29 7.11 -1.85
N ILE A 378 9.02 7.49 -1.91
CA ILE A 378 8.14 7.20 -3.05
C ILE A 378 7.68 8.51 -3.68
N TYR A 379 7.88 8.63 -5.00
CA TYR A 379 7.35 9.72 -5.82
C TYR A 379 6.44 9.14 -6.91
N ILE A 380 5.17 9.54 -6.89
CA ILE A 380 4.15 9.07 -7.82
C ILE A 380 3.52 10.26 -8.52
N THR A 381 3.73 10.35 -9.82
CA THR A 381 3.06 11.32 -10.69
C THR A 381 1.64 10.88 -11.03
N GLN A 382 0.80 11.83 -11.47
CA GLN A 382 -0.55 11.56 -11.94
C GLN A 382 -0.55 10.44 -13.01
N HIS A 383 -1.49 9.51 -12.93
CA HIS A 383 -1.61 8.32 -13.80
C HIS A 383 -0.46 7.30 -13.73
N LYS A 384 0.61 7.54 -12.97
CA LYS A 384 1.75 6.62 -12.90
C LYS A 384 1.34 5.24 -12.39
N ILE A 385 0.41 5.17 -11.45
CA ILE A 385 -0.10 3.90 -10.89
C ILE A 385 -0.75 3.06 -11.99
N VAL A 386 -1.64 3.66 -12.78
CA VAL A 386 -2.30 2.96 -13.90
C VAL A 386 -1.28 2.48 -14.93
N ASN A 387 -0.28 3.32 -15.23
CA ASN A 387 0.79 3.00 -16.18
C ASN A 387 1.67 1.83 -15.72
N TYR A 388 1.90 1.66 -14.42
CA TYR A 388 2.62 0.50 -13.90
C TYR A 388 1.96 -0.82 -14.30
N PHE A 389 0.64 -0.90 -14.15
CA PHE A 389 -0.10 -2.11 -14.50
C PHE A 389 -0.27 -2.28 -16.00
N MET A 390 -0.44 -1.20 -16.76
CA MET A 390 -0.53 -1.26 -18.22
C MET A 390 0.78 -1.69 -18.88
N ASN A 391 1.92 -1.20 -18.39
CA ASN A 391 3.24 -1.42 -18.99
C ASN A 391 4.01 -2.59 -18.35
N ASN A 392 3.42 -3.31 -17.41
CA ASN A 392 4.05 -4.41 -16.67
C ASN A 392 5.40 -4.05 -16.01
N ASN A 393 5.60 -2.82 -15.63
CA ASN A 393 6.83 -2.36 -14.99
C ASN A 393 6.67 -2.29 -13.46
N LEU A 394 6.81 -3.44 -12.81
CA LEU A 394 6.70 -3.55 -11.34
C LEU A 394 8.07 -3.51 -10.63
N LYS A 395 9.15 -3.17 -11.35
CA LYS A 395 10.50 -3.09 -10.80
C LYS A 395 10.58 -2.07 -9.66
N ASP A 396 9.99 -0.88 -9.83
CA ASP A 396 10.00 0.17 -8.80
C ASP A 396 9.42 -0.32 -7.46
N LEU A 397 8.41 -1.19 -7.52
CA LEU A 397 7.82 -1.78 -6.31
C LEU A 397 8.77 -2.79 -5.66
N ALA A 398 9.43 -3.63 -6.45
CA ALA A 398 10.43 -4.57 -5.96
C ALA A 398 11.64 -3.83 -5.33
N ASP A 399 12.11 -2.75 -5.95
CA ASP A 399 13.19 -1.92 -5.43
C ASP A 399 12.82 -1.29 -4.08
N LYS A 400 11.61 -0.76 -3.95
CA LYS A 400 11.10 -0.17 -2.71
C LYS A 400 10.93 -1.18 -1.58
N SER A 401 10.70 -2.44 -1.92
CA SER A 401 10.58 -3.54 -0.97
C SER A 401 11.91 -4.24 -0.68
N ASN A 402 13.05 -3.67 -1.08
CA ASN A 402 14.38 -4.25 -0.98
C ASN A 402 14.54 -5.60 -1.73
N LYS A 403 13.71 -5.84 -2.73
CA LYS A 403 13.69 -7.06 -3.56
C LYS A 403 14.19 -6.82 -5.00
N GLY A 404 14.77 -5.65 -5.27
CA GLY A 404 15.24 -5.28 -6.60
C GLY A 404 16.29 -6.23 -7.16
N ALA A 405 17.24 -6.67 -6.36
CA ALA A 405 18.28 -7.63 -6.79
C ALA A 405 17.66 -9.00 -7.16
N GLU A 406 16.71 -9.50 -6.37
CA GLU A 406 15.98 -10.74 -6.64
C GLU A 406 15.12 -10.60 -7.90
N TYR A 407 14.49 -9.45 -8.09
CA TYR A 407 13.75 -9.13 -9.31
C TYR A 407 14.66 -9.15 -10.55
N ASP A 408 15.81 -8.47 -10.52
CA ASP A 408 16.77 -8.44 -11.63
C ASP A 408 17.35 -9.82 -11.94
N ASP A 409 17.58 -10.66 -10.91
CA ASP A 409 17.98 -12.05 -11.10
C ASP A 409 16.88 -12.85 -11.80
N SER A 410 15.64 -12.69 -11.39
CA SER A 410 14.50 -13.34 -12.02
C SER A 410 14.33 -12.92 -13.49
N ILE A 411 14.61 -11.65 -13.83
CA ILE A 411 14.64 -11.18 -15.23
C ILE A 411 15.75 -11.87 -16.02
N ARG A 412 16.94 -12.03 -15.44
CA ARG A 412 18.06 -12.75 -16.10
C ARG A 412 17.68 -14.21 -16.38
N GLN A 413 17.09 -14.90 -15.40
CA GLN A 413 16.63 -16.27 -15.55
C GLN A 413 15.54 -16.39 -16.63
N PHE A 414 14.56 -15.49 -16.64
CA PHE A 414 13.53 -15.41 -17.67
C PHE A 414 14.14 -15.27 -19.08
N ASN A 415 15.07 -14.35 -19.26
CA ASN A 415 15.73 -14.12 -20.55
C ASN A 415 16.56 -15.33 -20.98
N THR A 416 17.18 -16.03 -20.04
CA THR A 416 17.92 -17.26 -20.31
C THR A 416 16.99 -18.39 -20.77
N ALA A 417 15.88 -18.58 -20.08
CA ALA A 417 14.86 -19.56 -20.47
C ALA A 417 14.27 -19.24 -21.86
N ARG A 418 14.00 -17.97 -22.12
CA ARG A 418 13.48 -17.50 -23.42
C ARG A 418 14.47 -17.76 -24.56
N ARG A 419 15.76 -17.50 -24.35
CA ARG A 419 16.81 -17.83 -25.33
C ARG A 419 16.86 -19.33 -25.61
N SER A 420 16.79 -20.16 -24.58
CA SER A 420 16.75 -21.62 -24.73
C SER A 420 15.58 -22.08 -25.57
N ILE A 421 14.40 -21.48 -25.45
CA ILE A 421 13.23 -21.76 -26.31
C ILE A 421 13.54 -21.42 -27.76
N LYS A 422 14.16 -20.28 -28.02
CA LYS A 422 14.58 -19.90 -29.38
C LYS A 422 15.56 -20.89 -29.99
N ASP A 423 16.62 -21.23 -29.24
CA ASP A 423 17.64 -22.17 -29.70
C ASP A 423 17.05 -23.53 -30.05
N LEU A 424 16.09 -24.00 -29.26
CA LEU A 424 15.37 -25.23 -29.52
C LEU A 424 14.48 -25.14 -30.78
N ALA A 425 13.80 -24.01 -30.98
CA ALA A 425 13.01 -23.80 -32.19
C ALA A 425 13.88 -23.75 -33.46
N ASP A 426 15.03 -23.13 -33.38
CA ASP A 426 16.00 -23.04 -34.48
C ASP A 426 16.61 -24.43 -34.78
N ASN A 427 16.96 -25.21 -33.75
CA ASN A 427 17.42 -26.58 -33.90
C ASN A 427 16.36 -27.49 -34.58
N LEU A 428 15.10 -27.35 -34.17
CA LEU A 428 13.97 -28.07 -34.81
C LEU A 428 13.80 -27.69 -36.29
N SER A 429 13.94 -26.40 -36.60
CA SER A 429 13.91 -25.89 -37.97
C SER A 429 15.08 -26.46 -38.79
N ALA A 430 16.26 -26.60 -38.22
CA ALA A 430 17.41 -27.22 -38.86
C ALA A 430 17.18 -28.73 -39.09
N ILE A 431 16.61 -29.46 -38.14
CA ILE A 431 16.23 -30.86 -38.29
C ILE A 431 15.20 -31.01 -39.40
N TYR A 432 14.17 -30.15 -39.41
CA TYR A 432 13.17 -30.12 -40.48
C TYR A 432 13.83 -29.99 -41.86
N SER A 433 14.73 -29.00 -42.01
CA SER A 433 15.40 -28.74 -43.31
C SER A 433 16.28 -29.92 -43.76
N ARG A 434 16.86 -30.69 -42.82
CA ARG A 434 17.65 -31.90 -43.18
C ARG A 434 16.78 -33.13 -43.49
N LEU A 435 15.62 -33.27 -42.86
CA LEU A 435 14.68 -34.37 -43.13
C LEU A 435 13.79 -34.12 -44.36
N GLU A 436 13.49 -32.86 -44.69
CA GLU A 436 12.57 -32.53 -45.79
C GLU A 436 12.97 -33.10 -47.15
N PRO A 437 14.24 -33.05 -47.55
CA PRO A 437 14.67 -33.66 -48.81
C PRO A 437 14.43 -35.18 -48.87
N LEU A 438 14.43 -35.84 -47.71
CA LEU A 438 14.24 -37.29 -47.61
C LEU A 438 12.76 -37.70 -47.67
N LYS A 439 11.81 -36.77 -47.53
CA LYS A 439 10.35 -37.02 -47.50
C LYS A 439 9.83 -37.75 -48.74
N ASN A 440 10.34 -37.39 -49.91
CA ASN A 440 9.90 -37.89 -51.19
C ASN A 440 10.97 -38.78 -51.84
N SER A 441 12.03 -39.14 -51.11
CA SER A 441 13.08 -39.97 -51.68
C SER A 441 12.56 -41.34 -51.95
N GLN A 442 12.58 -41.69 -53.19
CA GLN A 442 12.26 -43.02 -53.70
C GLN A 442 13.54 -43.58 -54.31
N TYR A 443 13.98 -44.64 -53.77
CA TYR A 443 15.19 -45.35 -54.30
C TYR A 443 14.74 -46.53 -55.11
N THR A 444 15.01 -46.48 -56.38
CA THR A 444 14.73 -47.60 -57.29
C THR A 444 15.77 -48.69 -57.05
N ILE A 445 15.30 -49.85 -56.71
CA ILE A 445 16.16 -51.01 -56.69
C ILE A 445 16.21 -51.51 -58.15
N HIS A 446 17.28 -51.21 -58.79
CA HIS A 446 17.46 -51.84 -60.18
C HIS A 446 17.47 -53.33 -60.02
N GLN A 447 16.60 -54.03 -60.76
CA GLN A 447 16.73 -55.49 -60.97
C GLN A 447 18.05 -55.71 -61.75
N VAL A 448 19.05 -55.79 -60.98
CA VAL A 448 20.30 -56.29 -61.47
C VAL A 448 20.20 -57.81 -61.28
N ASP A 449 20.63 -58.57 -62.25
CA ASP A 449 21.02 -59.94 -61.94
C ASP A 449 22.01 -59.83 -60.79
N ILE A 450 21.63 -60.44 -59.70
CA ILE A 450 22.25 -60.16 -58.37
C ILE A 450 23.66 -60.71 -58.25
N ASP A 451 24.13 -61.38 -59.25
CA ASP A 451 25.47 -62.00 -59.36
C ASP A 451 26.62 -61.00 -59.47
N SER A 452 26.31 -59.64 -59.45
CA SER A 452 27.27 -58.63 -59.80
C SER A 452 27.55 -57.54 -58.75
N ILE A 453 26.89 -57.50 -57.60
CA ILE A 453 27.09 -56.40 -56.57
C ILE A 453 27.64 -57.00 -55.28
N LYS A 454 28.94 -56.79 -55.04
CA LYS A 454 29.48 -56.90 -53.69
C LYS A 454 29.19 -55.69 -52.91
N LEU A 455 28.38 -55.86 -51.92
CA LEU A 455 28.15 -54.80 -50.92
C LEU A 455 29.19 -54.98 -49.80
N ASP A 456 30.41 -54.50 -50.06
CA ASP A 456 31.50 -54.51 -49.05
C ASP A 456 31.52 -53.25 -48.24
N GLY A 457 31.65 -53.39 -46.97
CA GLY A 457 31.91 -52.18 -46.07
C GLY A 457 30.71 -51.71 -45.21
N TRP A 458 29.63 -52.38 -45.25
CA TRP A 458 28.49 -52.00 -44.38
C TRP A 458 28.63 -52.72 -43.03
N CYS A 459 29.32 -52.01 -42.07
CA CYS A 459 29.52 -52.51 -40.72
C CYS A 459 28.56 -51.84 -39.71
N PHE A 460 27.28 -52.07 -39.94
CA PHE A 460 26.35 -51.74 -38.86
C PHE A 460 26.20 -52.99 -37.97
N LYS A 461 26.83 -52.97 -36.80
CA LYS A 461 26.61 -54.03 -35.83
C LYS A 461 25.21 -53.91 -35.25
N PRO A 462 24.35 -54.92 -35.43
CA PRO A 462 23.07 -54.93 -34.76
C PRO A 462 23.29 -54.93 -33.26
N VAL A 463 22.49 -54.11 -32.56
CA VAL A 463 22.50 -54.14 -31.11
C VAL A 463 21.92 -55.51 -30.70
N ASN A 464 22.62 -56.21 -29.81
CA ASN A 464 22.16 -57.53 -29.34
C ASN A 464 20.83 -57.31 -28.55
N ILE A 465 19.72 -57.60 -29.24
CA ILE A 465 18.35 -57.43 -28.70
C ILE A 465 18.19 -58.26 -27.43
N ASN A 466 18.74 -59.50 -27.40
CA ASN A 466 18.56 -60.35 -26.20
C ASN A 466 19.24 -59.78 -24.94
N LYS A 467 20.45 -59.21 -25.11
CA LYS A 467 21.13 -58.55 -23.99
C LYS A 467 20.41 -57.30 -23.53
N ILE A 468 20.07 -56.43 -24.49
CA ILE A 468 19.40 -55.18 -24.21
C ILE A 468 17.96 -55.42 -23.69
N SER A 469 17.25 -56.42 -24.24
CA SER A 469 15.92 -56.81 -23.73
C SER A 469 16.01 -57.25 -22.29
N LYS A 470 17.03 -58.06 -21.90
CA LYS A 470 17.21 -58.44 -20.50
C LYS A 470 17.50 -57.25 -19.59
N ASP A 471 18.33 -56.30 -20.07
CA ASP A 471 18.63 -55.11 -19.31
C ASP A 471 17.40 -54.21 -19.18
N PHE A 472 16.62 -54.01 -20.27
CA PHE A 472 15.37 -53.27 -20.22
C PHE A 472 14.31 -53.95 -19.36
N ASP A 473 14.15 -55.30 -19.51
CA ASP A 473 13.16 -56.05 -18.72
C ASP A 473 13.52 -56.02 -17.24
N SER A 474 14.82 -56.08 -16.90
CA SER A 474 15.32 -55.89 -15.54
C SER A 474 15.02 -54.48 -14.98
N ILE A 475 15.26 -53.44 -15.75
CA ILE A 475 14.97 -52.06 -15.38
C ILE A 475 13.45 -51.82 -15.28
N GLU A 476 12.68 -52.35 -16.26
CA GLU A 476 11.22 -52.25 -16.29
C GLU A 476 10.61 -52.95 -15.07
N GLN A 477 11.11 -54.14 -14.75
CA GLN A 477 10.69 -54.88 -13.54
C GLN A 477 11.07 -54.12 -12.28
N THR A 478 12.24 -53.51 -12.22
CA THR A 478 12.69 -52.70 -11.10
C THR A 478 11.77 -51.49 -10.92
N LEU A 479 11.46 -50.76 -12.01
CA LEU A 479 10.55 -49.60 -11.96
C LEU A 479 9.13 -50.02 -11.60
N SER A 480 8.64 -51.14 -12.10
CA SER A 480 7.33 -51.66 -11.74
C SER A 480 7.25 -52.05 -10.26
N ASN A 481 8.32 -52.69 -9.74
CA ASN A 481 8.44 -53.04 -8.33
C ASN A 481 8.47 -51.74 -7.47
N LEU A 482 9.29 -50.78 -7.86
CA LEU A 482 9.35 -49.48 -7.15
C LEU A 482 7.99 -48.76 -7.12
N LYS A 483 7.26 -48.81 -8.26
CA LYS A 483 5.90 -48.25 -8.32
C LYS A 483 4.95 -48.94 -7.35
N ARG A 484 4.97 -50.30 -7.37
CA ARG A 484 4.13 -51.10 -6.45
C ARG A 484 4.46 -50.83 -5.00
N GLU A 485 5.75 -50.86 -4.63
CA GLU A 485 6.19 -50.59 -3.27
C GLU A 485 5.85 -49.16 -2.82
N THR A 486 5.99 -48.19 -3.71
CA THR A 486 5.61 -46.77 -3.43
C THR A 486 4.10 -46.66 -3.20
N THR A 487 3.28 -47.44 -3.96
CA THR A 487 1.83 -47.45 -3.76
C THR A 487 1.47 -48.08 -2.42
N LEU A 488 2.08 -49.26 -2.11
CA LEU A 488 1.88 -49.96 -0.85
C LEU A 488 2.29 -49.09 0.35
N PHE A 489 3.38 -48.34 0.20
CA PHE A 489 3.85 -47.37 1.21
C PHE A 489 2.84 -46.25 1.43
N LYS A 490 2.35 -45.65 0.36
CA LYS A 490 1.34 -44.58 0.37
C LYS A 490 0.01 -45.06 1.00
N ASP A 491 -0.43 -46.30 0.64
CA ASP A 491 -1.72 -46.83 1.07
C ASP A 491 -1.64 -47.53 2.44
N SER A 492 -0.50 -47.48 3.12
CA SER A 492 -0.29 -48.08 4.42
C SER A 492 -1.17 -47.45 5.47
N SER A 493 -1.99 -48.25 6.12
CA SER A 493 -2.85 -47.83 7.26
C SER A 493 -2.08 -47.55 8.55
N LEU A 494 -0.79 -47.85 8.59
CA LEU A 494 0.09 -47.69 9.76
C LEU A 494 0.76 -46.33 9.80
N ILE A 495 0.81 -45.62 8.67
CA ILE A 495 1.51 -44.33 8.57
C ILE A 495 0.51 -43.27 8.16
N ARG A 496 0.49 -42.15 8.88
CA ARG A 496 -0.30 -40.99 8.50
C ARG A 496 0.64 -39.97 7.84
N PHE A 497 0.35 -39.67 6.63
CA PHE A 497 1.09 -38.66 5.87
C PHE A 497 0.40 -37.30 5.96
N THR A 498 1.17 -36.25 6.02
CA THR A 498 0.70 -34.88 5.82
C THR A 498 0.37 -34.63 4.34
N SER A 499 -0.32 -33.53 4.05
CA SER A 499 -0.63 -33.14 2.66
C SER A 499 0.64 -33.04 1.81
N ASP A 500 1.66 -32.36 2.31
CA ASP A 500 2.92 -32.12 1.60
C ASP A 500 3.72 -33.41 1.36
N GLU A 501 3.67 -34.33 2.31
CA GLU A 501 4.29 -35.66 2.14
C GLU A 501 3.56 -36.49 1.11
N LEU A 502 2.22 -36.44 1.08
CA LEU A 502 1.42 -37.11 0.05
C LEU A 502 1.69 -36.51 -1.33
N ASP A 503 1.83 -35.19 -1.44
CA ASP A 503 2.17 -34.52 -2.68
C ASP A 503 3.57 -34.94 -3.18
N THR A 504 4.52 -35.09 -2.27
CA THR A 504 5.87 -35.60 -2.58
C THR A 504 5.83 -37.04 -3.10
N ILE A 505 5.05 -37.89 -2.42
CA ILE A 505 4.89 -39.29 -2.86
C ILE A 505 4.20 -39.36 -4.24
N ASN A 506 3.17 -38.55 -4.46
CA ASN A 506 2.47 -38.45 -5.73
C ASN A 506 3.40 -37.97 -6.85
N ALA A 507 4.20 -36.93 -6.59
CA ALA A 507 5.19 -36.46 -7.54
C ALA A 507 6.24 -37.51 -7.89
N PHE A 508 6.68 -38.29 -6.89
CA PHE A 508 7.59 -39.43 -7.13
C PHE A 508 6.95 -40.52 -7.96
N GLN A 509 5.71 -40.88 -7.68
CA GLN A 509 4.97 -41.86 -8.50
C GLN A 509 4.82 -41.40 -9.97
N GLN A 510 4.51 -40.10 -10.19
CA GLN A 510 4.47 -39.53 -11.53
C GLN A 510 5.85 -39.61 -12.23
N LEU A 511 6.92 -39.32 -11.51
CA LEU A 511 8.28 -39.46 -12.03
C LEU A 511 8.58 -40.90 -12.48
N LEU A 512 8.18 -41.89 -11.66
CA LEU A 512 8.36 -43.32 -12.04
C LEU A 512 7.57 -43.67 -13.32
N GLU A 513 6.36 -43.13 -13.49
CA GLU A 513 5.57 -43.36 -14.72
C GLU A 513 6.24 -42.77 -15.95
N VAL A 514 6.74 -41.53 -15.82
CA VAL A 514 7.50 -40.88 -16.90
C VAL A 514 8.74 -41.70 -17.26
N LYS A 515 9.51 -42.17 -16.27
CA LYS A 515 10.71 -42.98 -16.48
C LYS A 515 10.37 -44.32 -17.13
N HIS A 516 9.30 -44.99 -16.72
CA HIS A 516 8.80 -46.21 -17.31
C HIS A 516 8.44 -46.03 -18.81
N SER A 517 7.68 -44.94 -19.11
CA SER A 517 7.36 -44.61 -20.50
C SER A 517 8.59 -44.38 -21.38
N LEU A 518 9.62 -43.68 -20.85
CA LEU A 518 10.86 -43.41 -21.56
C LEU A 518 11.65 -44.68 -21.88
N ILE A 519 11.70 -45.62 -20.93
CA ILE A 519 12.39 -46.93 -21.14
C ILE A 519 11.69 -47.74 -22.22
N LYS A 520 10.35 -47.80 -22.17
CA LYS A 520 9.55 -48.46 -23.18
C LYS A 520 9.82 -47.90 -24.58
N LYS A 521 9.81 -46.57 -24.73
CA LYS A 521 10.12 -45.89 -26.01
C LYS A 521 11.54 -46.20 -26.52
N GLU A 522 12.53 -46.30 -25.66
CA GLU A 522 13.90 -46.61 -26.05
C GLU A 522 14.01 -48.06 -26.53
N LYS A 523 13.36 -49.02 -25.86
CA LYS A 523 13.28 -50.42 -26.32
C LYS A 523 12.71 -50.52 -27.74
N GLU A 524 11.57 -49.86 -27.98
CA GLU A 524 10.91 -49.82 -29.28
C GLU A 524 11.78 -49.23 -30.39
N ARG A 525 12.53 -48.16 -30.07
CA ARG A 525 13.48 -47.53 -31.01
C ARG A 525 14.62 -48.51 -31.43
N ILE A 526 15.16 -49.26 -30.49
CA ILE A 526 16.23 -50.20 -30.76
C ILE A 526 15.73 -51.34 -31.64
N VAL A 527 14.49 -51.84 -31.37
CA VAL A 527 13.84 -52.85 -32.20
C VAL A 527 13.66 -52.34 -33.64
N ALA A 528 13.13 -51.12 -33.79
CA ALA A 528 12.93 -50.53 -35.12
C ALA A 528 14.26 -50.40 -35.90
N ARG A 529 15.35 -50.01 -35.22
CA ARG A 529 16.68 -49.93 -35.82
C ARG A 529 17.19 -51.29 -36.28
N ASN A 530 17.04 -52.34 -35.48
CA ASN A 530 17.52 -53.64 -35.82
C ASN A 530 16.73 -54.28 -36.97
N ASN A 531 15.39 -54.09 -37.02
CA ASN A 531 14.57 -54.50 -38.17
C ASN A 531 15.02 -53.82 -39.46
N PHE A 532 15.46 -52.57 -39.39
CA PHE A 532 16.04 -51.85 -40.52
C PHE A 532 17.35 -52.52 -41.00
N LEU A 533 18.26 -52.75 -40.01
CA LEU A 533 19.56 -53.39 -40.30
C LEU A 533 19.39 -54.81 -40.90
N GLU A 534 18.40 -55.55 -40.38
CA GLU A 534 18.04 -56.86 -40.91
C GLU A 534 17.53 -56.81 -42.40
N ALA A 535 16.73 -55.76 -42.68
CA ALA A 535 16.27 -55.49 -44.04
C ALA A 535 17.46 -55.14 -44.97
N VAL A 536 18.38 -54.34 -44.49
CA VAL A 536 19.60 -53.97 -45.24
C VAL A 536 20.53 -55.20 -45.43
N GLU A 537 20.70 -56.03 -44.38
CA GLU A 537 21.50 -57.27 -44.46
C GLU A 537 20.90 -58.26 -45.44
N THR A 538 19.56 -58.32 -45.46
CA THR A 538 18.83 -59.16 -46.43
C THR A 538 19.08 -58.68 -47.88
N ILE A 539 19.10 -57.38 -48.10
CA ILE A 539 19.45 -56.78 -49.38
C ILE A 539 20.90 -57.13 -49.75
N GLN A 540 21.81 -56.99 -48.76
CA GLN A 540 23.22 -57.26 -48.93
C GLN A 540 23.50 -58.76 -49.30
N THR A 541 22.87 -59.67 -48.54
CA THR A 541 23.08 -61.14 -48.75
C THR A 541 22.53 -61.63 -50.09
N THR A 542 21.33 -61.07 -50.45
CA THR A 542 20.74 -61.39 -51.74
C THR A 542 21.54 -60.84 -52.95
N SER A 543 22.13 -59.72 -52.81
CA SER A 543 22.94 -59.07 -53.84
C SER A 543 24.30 -59.78 -54.04
N ASN A 544 24.93 -60.31 -52.95
CA ASN A 544 26.22 -60.98 -53.00
C ASN A 544 26.08 -62.38 -53.49
N ALA A 545 24.88 -62.97 -53.64
CA ALA A 545 24.67 -64.31 -54.01
C ALA A 545 24.73 -64.58 -55.57
N ARG A 546 24.75 -63.52 -56.33
CA ARG A 546 24.74 -63.62 -57.80
C ARG A 546 25.93 -62.82 -58.40
N ILE A 547 27.04 -63.39 -58.46
CA ILE A 547 28.30 -62.78 -58.91
C ILE A 547 28.51 -62.95 -60.40
N ASP A 548 28.00 -62.44 -61.35
CA ASP A 548 28.69 -62.37 -62.65
C ASP A 548 27.94 -61.74 -63.85
N LEU A 549 27.25 -60.70 -63.69
CA LEU A 549 26.69 -60.02 -64.88
C LEU A 549 26.69 -58.54 -64.81
N ASN A 550 27.51 -57.91 -65.60
CA ASN A 550 27.48 -56.51 -66.06
C ASN A 550 28.03 -55.45 -65.06
N ALA A 551 29.32 -55.09 -65.27
CA ALA A 551 30.07 -54.08 -64.41
C ALA A 551 29.37 -52.68 -64.24
N GLN A 552 28.61 -52.25 -65.26
CA GLN A 552 27.85 -50.96 -65.15
C GLN A 552 26.62 -51.07 -64.23
N ARG A 553 25.95 -52.18 -64.28
CA ARG A 553 24.78 -52.42 -63.40
C ARG A 553 25.23 -52.66 -61.97
N LYS A 554 26.46 -53.27 -61.76
CA LYS A 554 27.08 -53.37 -60.42
C LYS A 554 27.32 -52.00 -59.77
N GLN A 555 27.85 -51.07 -60.55
CA GLN A 555 28.21 -49.80 -60.06
C GLN A 555 26.97 -48.92 -59.70
N GLN A 556 25.95 -49.00 -60.55
CA GLN A 556 24.67 -48.26 -60.29
C GLN A 556 23.91 -48.80 -59.09
N ALA A 557 23.88 -50.13 -58.94
CA ALA A 557 23.23 -50.73 -57.76
C ALA A 557 23.98 -50.42 -56.46
N LYS A 558 25.34 -50.47 -56.49
CA LYS A 558 26.16 -50.13 -55.37
C LYS A 558 25.94 -48.66 -54.96
N GLN A 559 25.96 -47.75 -55.92
CA GLN A 559 25.68 -46.32 -55.67
C GLN A 559 24.29 -46.13 -55.07
N SER A 560 23.28 -46.85 -55.56
CA SER A 560 21.92 -46.77 -55.02
C SER A 560 21.84 -47.26 -53.56
N ILE A 561 22.55 -48.34 -53.22
CA ILE A 561 22.56 -48.85 -51.84
C ILE A 561 23.33 -47.99 -50.91
N ASP A 562 24.51 -47.47 -51.33
CA ASP A 562 25.27 -46.51 -50.53
C ASP A 562 24.46 -45.25 -50.24
N SER A 563 23.73 -44.78 -51.24
CA SER A 563 22.82 -43.60 -51.07
C SER A 563 21.66 -43.88 -50.11
N ILE A 564 21.09 -45.08 -50.14
CA ILE A 564 20.04 -45.58 -49.22
C ILE A 564 20.60 -45.59 -47.78
N ALA A 565 21.79 -46.19 -47.60
CA ALA A 565 22.41 -46.28 -46.28
C ALA A 565 22.73 -44.94 -45.69
N GLU A 566 23.26 -44.04 -46.53
CA GLU A 566 23.56 -42.68 -46.08
C GLU A 566 22.27 -41.95 -45.70
N SER A 567 21.24 -42.02 -46.51
CA SER A 567 19.95 -41.42 -46.22
C SER A 567 19.29 -41.96 -44.97
N ALA A 568 19.36 -43.28 -44.78
CA ALA A 568 18.87 -43.93 -43.57
C ALA A 568 19.64 -43.48 -42.33
N LYS A 569 20.99 -43.43 -42.39
CA LYS A 569 21.83 -42.96 -41.33
C LYS A 569 21.49 -41.50 -40.95
N ASN A 570 21.35 -40.66 -41.94
CA ASN A 570 20.97 -39.27 -41.73
C ASN A 570 19.59 -39.15 -41.09
N ALA A 571 18.61 -39.90 -41.55
CA ALA A 571 17.26 -39.92 -40.96
C ALA A 571 17.29 -40.35 -39.48
N PHE A 572 18.02 -41.41 -39.13
CA PHE A 572 18.14 -41.85 -37.74
C PHE A 572 18.86 -40.83 -36.86
N THR A 573 19.88 -40.17 -37.37
CA THR A 573 20.61 -39.11 -36.66
C THR A 573 19.65 -37.96 -36.32
N GLU A 574 18.84 -37.52 -37.28
CA GLU A 574 17.91 -36.44 -37.07
C GLU A 574 16.74 -36.85 -36.15
N PHE A 575 16.25 -38.06 -36.21
CA PHE A 575 15.25 -38.58 -35.26
C PHE A 575 15.80 -38.67 -33.84
N TYR A 576 17.08 -39.05 -33.69
CA TYR A 576 17.73 -39.02 -32.38
C TYR A 576 17.85 -37.58 -31.82
N ALA A 577 18.25 -36.64 -32.66
CA ALA A 577 18.30 -35.23 -32.28
C ALA A 577 16.91 -34.70 -31.87
N LEU A 578 15.87 -35.05 -32.62
CA LEU A 578 14.49 -34.69 -32.31
C LEU A 578 14.05 -35.24 -30.94
N LYS A 579 14.38 -36.49 -30.63
CA LYS A 579 14.13 -37.11 -29.32
C LYS A 579 14.81 -36.35 -28.18
N GLN A 580 16.06 -35.92 -28.36
CA GLN A 580 16.77 -35.14 -27.34
C GLN A 580 16.12 -33.79 -27.09
N ILE A 581 15.63 -33.13 -28.13
CA ILE A 581 14.90 -31.87 -27.98
C ILE A 581 13.58 -32.11 -27.24
N CYS A 582 12.84 -33.14 -27.57
CA CYS A 582 11.60 -33.49 -26.85
C CYS A 582 11.87 -33.73 -25.38
N LYS A 583 12.93 -34.47 -25.04
CA LYS A 583 13.33 -34.68 -23.65
C LYS A 583 13.70 -33.39 -22.92
N GLN A 584 14.32 -32.44 -23.59
CA GLN A 584 14.60 -31.12 -23.00
C GLN A 584 13.33 -30.32 -22.73
N VAL A 585 12.36 -30.37 -23.63
CA VAL A 585 11.04 -29.74 -23.45
C VAL A 585 10.27 -30.39 -22.29
N GLU A 586 10.32 -31.70 -22.17
CA GLU A 586 9.63 -32.45 -21.10
C GLU A 586 10.25 -32.25 -19.71
N THR A 587 11.57 -31.99 -19.60
CA THR A 587 12.27 -31.86 -18.32
C THR A 587 12.06 -30.53 -17.61
N LYS A 588 11.07 -29.72 -17.94
CA LYS A 588 10.72 -28.43 -17.33
C LYS A 588 11.82 -27.33 -17.38
N LYS A 589 12.95 -27.55 -18.03
CA LYS A 589 14.01 -26.55 -18.16
C LYS A 589 13.60 -25.32 -18.99
N LEU A 590 12.48 -25.43 -19.69
CA LEU A 590 11.90 -24.36 -20.50
C LEU A 590 10.75 -23.63 -19.77
N PHE A 591 10.33 -24.07 -18.59
CA PHE A 591 9.29 -23.44 -17.81
C PHE A 591 9.96 -22.59 -16.73
N PHE A 592 9.55 -21.35 -16.65
CA PHE A 592 10.04 -20.42 -15.67
C PHE A 592 8.85 -19.73 -14.98
N GLU A 593 8.72 -19.95 -13.70
CA GLU A 593 7.72 -19.33 -12.84
C GLU A 593 8.43 -18.67 -11.67
N THR A 594 8.15 -17.41 -11.43
CA THR A 594 8.71 -16.68 -10.28
C THR A 594 7.58 -16.14 -9.44
N SER A 595 7.68 -16.32 -8.14
CA SER A 595 6.87 -15.66 -7.14
C SER A 595 7.80 -14.98 -6.15
N LEU A 596 7.79 -13.65 -6.12
CA LEU A 596 8.59 -12.81 -5.24
C LEU A 596 7.67 -12.15 -4.23
N GLU A 597 7.83 -12.45 -2.94
CA GLU A 597 7.06 -11.79 -1.89
C GLU A 597 7.58 -10.37 -1.69
N ILE A 598 6.69 -9.39 -1.85
CA ILE A 598 7.03 -7.97 -1.80
C ILE A 598 6.80 -7.42 -0.41
N ASP A 599 5.55 -7.51 0.11
CA ASP A 599 5.18 -7.02 1.43
C ASP A 599 3.77 -7.52 1.81
N ASN A 600 3.52 -7.77 3.10
CA ASN A 600 2.18 -8.07 3.67
C ASN A 600 1.36 -9.11 2.90
N GLY A 601 2.01 -10.18 2.41
CA GLY A 601 1.35 -11.24 1.65
C GLY A 601 1.11 -10.89 0.19
N ILE A 602 1.61 -9.76 -0.31
CA ILE A 602 1.57 -9.41 -1.73
C ILE A 602 2.76 -10.04 -2.43
N LYS A 603 2.47 -10.79 -3.49
CA LYS A 603 3.48 -11.50 -4.30
C LYS A 603 3.51 -10.93 -5.71
N LEU A 604 4.70 -10.61 -6.18
CA LEU A 604 4.94 -10.37 -7.59
C LEU A 604 5.11 -11.72 -8.27
N THR A 605 4.19 -12.06 -9.14
CA THR A 605 4.24 -13.30 -9.92
C THR A 605 4.55 -12.98 -11.38
N ARG A 606 5.38 -13.81 -11.98
CA ARG A 606 5.70 -13.75 -13.40
C ARG A 606 5.02 -14.90 -14.12
N GLU A 607 4.43 -14.60 -15.27
CA GLU A 607 3.79 -15.61 -16.09
C GLU A 607 4.75 -16.73 -16.47
N THR A 608 4.29 -17.96 -16.33
CA THR A 608 5.06 -19.16 -16.66
C THR A 608 5.37 -19.19 -18.15
N LEU A 609 6.65 -19.27 -18.51
CA LEU A 609 7.06 -19.64 -19.85
C LEU A 609 6.73 -21.12 -20.06
N GLY A 610 5.73 -21.42 -20.88
CA GLY A 610 5.32 -22.79 -21.10
C GLY A 610 4.75 -23.03 -22.46
N ILE A 611 5.04 -24.23 -23.00
CA ILE A 611 4.37 -24.73 -24.18
C ILE A 611 3.09 -25.38 -23.68
N ASN A 612 1.95 -24.99 -24.28
CA ASN A 612 0.69 -25.66 -23.99
C ASN A 612 0.77 -27.13 -24.44
N LYS A 613 0.93 -28.04 -23.48
CA LYS A 613 1.07 -29.48 -23.72
C LYS A 613 -0.13 -30.06 -24.47
N GLU A 614 -1.33 -29.59 -24.15
CA GLU A 614 -2.58 -30.11 -24.72
C GLU A 614 -2.69 -29.86 -26.22
N SER A 615 -2.11 -28.78 -26.75
CA SER A 615 -2.16 -28.48 -28.18
C SER A 615 -1.07 -29.15 -29.02
N THR A 616 0.01 -29.63 -28.39
CA THR A 616 1.22 -30.06 -29.13
C THR A 616 1.62 -31.50 -28.94
N MET A 617 1.33 -32.14 -27.82
CA MET A 617 1.83 -33.49 -27.52
C MET A 617 0.78 -34.60 -27.52
N ASP A 618 -0.50 -34.27 -27.22
CA ASP A 618 -1.52 -35.35 -27.11
C ASP A 618 -1.97 -35.94 -28.43
N ASN A 619 -1.61 -35.34 -29.55
CA ASN A 619 -1.99 -35.84 -30.90
C ASN A 619 -0.87 -36.44 -31.74
N ILE A 620 0.36 -36.49 -31.24
CA ILE A 620 1.48 -37.09 -31.95
C ILE A 620 2.16 -38.02 -30.97
N ILE A 621 1.77 -39.24 -30.97
CA ILE A 621 2.43 -40.31 -30.27
C ILE A 621 3.84 -40.41 -30.85
N LEU A 622 4.87 -39.91 -30.14
CA LEU A 622 6.28 -40.09 -30.50
C LEU A 622 6.59 -41.53 -30.83
N GLU A 623 5.86 -42.45 -30.23
CA GLU A 623 5.83 -43.89 -30.52
C GLU A 623 5.53 -44.16 -31.99
N ASP A 624 4.58 -43.51 -32.62
CA ASP A 624 4.25 -43.71 -34.03
C ASP A 624 5.35 -43.20 -34.97
N VAL A 625 6.09 -42.19 -34.57
CA VAL A 625 7.22 -41.67 -35.35
C VAL A 625 8.42 -42.66 -35.31
N PHE A 626 8.67 -43.31 -34.18
CA PHE A 626 9.78 -44.24 -34.00
C PHE A 626 9.42 -45.68 -34.29
N LEU A 627 8.19 -46.12 -33.97
CA LEU A 627 7.69 -47.46 -34.30
C LEU A 627 7.48 -47.66 -35.81
N ASN A 628 7.13 -46.64 -36.55
CA ASN A 628 6.93 -46.68 -37.97
C ASN A 628 8.17 -46.29 -38.79
N ALA A 629 9.35 -46.14 -38.14
CA ALA A 629 10.62 -45.98 -38.85
C ALA A 629 11.00 -47.30 -39.59
N ARG A 630 10.04 -47.84 -40.34
CA ARG A 630 10.27 -49.02 -41.14
C ARG A 630 10.60 -48.63 -42.58
N LEU A 631 11.70 -49.21 -43.07
CA LEU A 631 11.94 -49.22 -44.46
C LEU A 631 10.86 -50.13 -45.12
N LYS A 632 10.08 -49.57 -46.02
CA LYS A 632 9.20 -50.36 -46.85
C LYS A 632 9.96 -50.72 -48.08
N LEU A 633 10.25 -52.01 -48.18
CA LEU A 633 10.81 -52.64 -49.37
C LEU A 633 9.67 -53.03 -50.33
N TYR A 634 9.71 -52.46 -51.47
CA TYR A 634 8.93 -52.88 -52.60
C TYR A 634 9.87 -53.62 -53.61
N PRO A 635 9.36 -54.44 -54.51
CA PRO A 635 10.23 -55.18 -55.42
C PRO A 635 11.19 -54.30 -56.23
N THR A 636 10.90 -53.08 -56.44
CA THR A 636 11.69 -52.14 -57.25
C THR A 636 11.97 -50.80 -56.55
N MET A 637 11.55 -50.60 -55.30
CA MET A 637 11.62 -49.30 -54.64
C MET A 637 11.74 -49.46 -53.13
N ILE A 638 12.52 -48.51 -52.52
CA ILE A 638 12.60 -48.31 -51.07
C ILE A 638 12.10 -46.89 -50.71
N THR A 639 11.27 -46.77 -49.67
CA THR A 639 10.76 -45.49 -49.21
C THR A 639 10.90 -45.40 -47.72
N PHE A 640 10.94 -44.15 -47.19
CA PHE A 640 11.01 -43.82 -45.77
C PHE A 640 9.70 -43.20 -45.29
N PRO A 641 8.62 -43.93 -45.07
CA PRO A 641 7.31 -43.36 -44.73
C PRO A 641 7.30 -42.60 -43.43
N SER A 642 8.17 -42.95 -42.45
CA SER A 642 8.26 -42.30 -41.13
C SER A 642 8.79 -40.87 -41.17
N ILE A 643 9.52 -40.50 -42.23
CA ILE A 643 10.03 -39.11 -42.36
C ILE A 643 8.88 -38.10 -42.38
N LYS A 644 7.77 -38.41 -43.02
CA LYS A 644 6.59 -37.54 -43.05
C LYS A 644 6.08 -37.20 -41.64
N TYR A 645 6.03 -38.18 -40.74
CA TYR A 645 5.58 -37.97 -39.35
C TYR A 645 6.57 -37.16 -38.56
N GLY A 646 7.87 -37.46 -38.68
CA GLY A 646 8.94 -36.69 -38.03
C GLY A 646 8.98 -35.23 -38.47
N LEU A 647 8.79 -34.94 -39.75
CA LEU A 647 8.68 -33.60 -40.30
C LEU A 647 7.48 -32.83 -39.71
N THR A 648 6.30 -33.47 -39.71
CA THR A 648 5.08 -32.86 -39.17
C THR A 648 5.24 -32.53 -37.69
N PHE A 649 5.85 -33.45 -36.93
CA PHE A 649 6.11 -33.23 -35.50
C PHE A 649 7.11 -32.09 -35.29
N ALA A 650 8.25 -32.11 -35.95
CA ALA A 650 9.28 -31.09 -35.85
C ALA A 650 8.71 -29.70 -36.18
N GLN A 651 7.86 -29.59 -37.21
CA GLN A 651 7.22 -28.35 -37.60
C GLN A 651 6.22 -27.86 -36.57
N LYS A 652 5.35 -28.72 -36.04
CA LYS A 652 4.38 -28.35 -34.99
C LYS A 652 5.07 -27.88 -33.70
N LEU A 653 6.07 -28.63 -33.25
CA LEU A 653 6.83 -28.26 -32.04
C LEU A 653 7.64 -26.96 -32.25
N SER A 654 8.27 -26.79 -33.41
CA SER A 654 8.99 -25.56 -33.76
C SER A 654 8.05 -24.37 -33.77
N ASN A 655 6.85 -24.48 -34.36
CA ASN A 655 5.86 -23.43 -34.38
C ASN A 655 5.36 -23.10 -32.95
N ALA A 656 5.12 -24.10 -32.12
CA ALA A 656 4.70 -23.89 -30.74
C ALA A 656 5.78 -23.17 -29.93
N LEU A 657 7.06 -23.51 -30.10
CA LEU A 657 8.18 -22.82 -29.45
C LEU A 657 8.35 -21.38 -29.96
N LYS A 658 8.22 -21.16 -31.27
CA LYS A 658 8.25 -19.83 -31.86
C LYS A 658 7.11 -18.97 -31.33
N ASN A 659 5.90 -19.47 -31.31
CA ASN A 659 4.75 -18.79 -30.76
C ASN A 659 4.97 -18.45 -29.29
N THR A 660 5.50 -19.36 -28.48
CA THR A 660 5.84 -19.09 -27.08
C THR A 660 6.90 -18.01 -26.97
N TYR A 661 7.95 -18.05 -27.79
CA TYR A 661 8.98 -17.03 -27.83
C TYR A 661 8.42 -15.63 -28.15
N ASP A 662 7.47 -15.54 -29.08
CA ASP A 662 6.85 -14.30 -29.52
C ASP A 662 5.84 -13.77 -28.49
N ILE A 663 5.00 -14.62 -27.91
CA ILE A 663 4.04 -14.27 -26.87
C ILE A 663 4.75 -13.69 -25.63
N TYR A 664 5.90 -14.27 -25.28
CA TYR A 664 6.71 -13.82 -24.14
C TYR A 664 7.89 -12.95 -24.58
N ALA A 665 7.64 -11.98 -25.46
CA ALA A 665 8.67 -11.04 -25.91
C ALA A 665 9.25 -10.22 -24.73
N SER A 666 8.44 -9.94 -23.72
CA SER A 666 8.81 -9.35 -22.44
C SER A 666 8.16 -10.13 -21.28
N PRO A 667 8.74 -10.03 -20.07
CA PRO A 667 8.11 -10.59 -18.89
C PRO A 667 6.71 -10.00 -18.66
N LYS A 668 5.75 -10.87 -18.35
CA LYS A 668 4.40 -10.46 -17.99
C LYS A 668 4.22 -10.63 -16.49
N ASP A 669 4.50 -9.58 -15.77
CA ASP A 669 4.43 -9.58 -14.33
C ASP A 669 3.01 -9.20 -13.86
N SER A 670 2.64 -9.68 -12.69
CA SER A 670 1.39 -9.30 -12.03
C SER A 670 1.58 -9.34 -10.51
N LEU A 671 0.74 -8.60 -9.80
CA LEU A 671 0.66 -8.72 -8.36
C LEU A 671 -0.44 -9.72 -8.01
N VAL A 672 -0.18 -10.57 -7.04
CA VAL A 672 -1.17 -11.39 -6.35
C VAL A 672 -1.28 -10.84 -4.94
N TYR A 673 -2.47 -10.43 -4.56
CA TYR A 673 -2.74 -9.77 -3.28
C TYR A 673 -3.06 -10.81 -2.20
N SER A 674 -3.08 -10.37 -0.94
CA SER A 674 -3.33 -11.24 0.22
C SER A 674 -4.69 -11.94 0.18
N ASP A 675 -5.68 -11.38 -0.51
CA ASP A 675 -7.00 -11.97 -0.74
C ASP A 675 -7.02 -13.00 -1.89
N GLY A 676 -5.87 -13.24 -2.53
CA GLY A 676 -5.75 -14.15 -3.66
C GLY A 676 -6.14 -13.54 -5.01
N SER A 677 -6.61 -12.29 -5.06
CA SER A 677 -6.91 -11.61 -6.32
C SER A 677 -5.64 -11.22 -7.07
N SER A 678 -5.73 -11.08 -8.39
CA SER A 678 -4.59 -10.74 -9.24
C SER A 678 -4.80 -9.42 -9.97
N SER A 679 -3.72 -8.65 -10.08
CA SER A 679 -3.75 -7.38 -10.82
C SER A 679 -4.16 -7.53 -12.29
N LYS A 680 -4.06 -8.73 -12.86
CA LYS A 680 -4.53 -9.03 -14.22
C LYS A 680 -6.05 -9.11 -14.35
N SER A 681 -6.71 -9.59 -13.32
CA SER A 681 -8.18 -9.76 -13.29
C SER A 681 -8.91 -8.57 -12.69
N ASN A 682 -8.22 -7.74 -11.95
CA ASN A 682 -8.79 -6.59 -11.27
C ASN A 682 -8.99 -5.39 -12.20
N SER A 683 -9.98 -4.56 -11.89
CA SER A 683 -10.15 -3.27 -12.55
C SER A 683 -8.95 -2.33 -12.25
N PRO A 684 -8.66 -1.36 -13.12
CA PRO A 684 -7.60 -0.38 -12.85
C PRO A 684 -7.76 0.34 -11.51
N GLY A 685 -9.00 0.64 -11.11
CA GLY A 685 -9.31 1.26 -9.83
C GLY A 685 -8.94 0.38 -8.64
N LEU A 686 -9.31 -0.90 -8.68
CA LEU A 686 -8.96 -1.86 -7.62
C LEU A 686 -7.44 -2.08 -7.53
N ASN A 687 -6.74 -2.13 -8.67
CA ASN A 687 -5.29 -2.21 -8.69
C ASN A 687 -4.65 -0.97 -8.06
N SER A 688 -5.17 0.23 -8.35
CA SER A 688 -4.70 1.48 -7.74
C SER A 688 -4.93 1.49 -6.23
N GLU A 689 -6.08 0.99 -5.78
CA GLU A 689 -6.41 0.83 -4.37
C GLU A 689 -5.39 -0.07 -3.66
N GLN A 690 -5.18 -1.28 -4.16
CA GLN A 690 -4.26 -2.25 -3.56
C GLN A 690 -2.80 -1.75 -3.58
N TYR A 691 -2.41 -1.09 -4.65
CA TYR A 691 -1.08 -0.49 -4.76
C TYR A 691 -0.87 0.61 -3.72
N LEU A 692 -1.84 1.52 -3.54
CA LEU A 692 -1.76 2.57 -2.53
C LEU A 692 -1.75 2.00 -1.11
N LYS A 693 -2.56 0.98 -0.82
CA LYS A 693 -2.50 0.26 0.47
C LYS A 693 -1.10 -0.26 0.74
N THR A 694 -0.49 -0.92 -0.23
CA THR A 694 0.86 -1.48 -0.09
C THR A 694 1.91 -0.41 0.16
N ILE A 695 1.88 0.68 -0.61
CA ILE A 695 2.86 1.76 -0.49
C ILE A 695 2.71 2.51 0.83
N LEU A 696 1.48 2.87 1.19
CA LEU A 696 1.23 3.61 2.41
C LEU A 696 1.64 2.80 3.65
N SER A 697 1.38 1.49 3.65
CA SER A 697 1.72 0.61 4.77
C SER A 697 3.18 0.12 4.78
N ASN A 698 3.98 0.43 3.76
CA ASN A 698 5.37 -0.04 3.67
C ASN A 698 6.28 0.69 4.68
N ASN A 699 6.78 -0.03 5.68
CA ASN A 699 7.60 0.54 6.77
C ASN A 699 8.97 1.07 6.33
N ASN A 700 9.48 0.67 5.16
CA ASN A 700 10.75 1.17 4.63
C ASN A 700 10.60 2.57 4.03
N VAL A 701 9.37 2.99 3.72
CA VAL A 701 9.07 4.28 3.11
C VAL A 701 8.81 5.31 4.19
N GLN A 702 9.58 6.38 4.20
CA GLN A 702 9.52 7.46 5.18
C GLN A 702 8.92 8.75 4.62
N ILE A 703 9.10 8.97 3.31
CA ILE A 703 8.57 10.14 2.60
C ILE A 703 7.75 9.68 1.40
N ILE A 704 6.55 10.22 1.28
CA ILE A 704 5.62 9.92 0.19
C ILE A 704 5.22 11.21 -0.50
N VAL A 705 5.39 11.27 -1.82
CA VAL A 705 4.98 12.39 -2.66
C VAL A 705 4.06 11.87 -3.75
N ILE A 706 2.78 12.23 -3.73
CA ILE A 706 1.77 11.70 -4.66
C ILE A 706 0.97 12.83 -5.30
N ASP A 707 0.83 12.77 -6.62
CA ASP A 707 -0.04 13.67 -7.38
C ASP A 707 -1.41 13.03 -7.62
N GLN A 708 -2.45 13.59 -7.03
CA GLN A 708 -3.86 13.22 -7.17
C GLN A 708 -4.11 11.71 -6.98
N PRO A 709 -3.90 11.17 -5.75
CA PRO A 709 -4.08 9.75 -5.46
C PRO A 709 -5.51 9.26 -5.70
N GLU A 710 -6.49 10.16 -5.65
CA GLU A 710 -7.91 9.86 -5.87
C GLU A 710 -8.29 9.57 -7.31
N ASP A 711 -7.44 9.91 -8.28
CA ASP A 711 -7.69 9.61 -9.67
C ASP A 711 -7.81 8.09 -9.87
N ASN A 712 -8.89 7.66 -10.49
CA ASN A 712 -9.23 6.23 -10.73
C ASN A 712 -9.64 5.42 -9.50
N LEU A 713 -9.84 6.06 -8.34
CA LEU A 713 -10.35 5.38 -7.14
C LEU A 713 -11.87 5.54 -7.01
N GLY A 714 -12.52 4.53 -6.43
CA GLY A 714 -13.92 4.63 -6.03
C GLY A 714 -14.09 5.53 -4.80
N ASN A 715 -15.17 6.31 -4.74
CA ASN A 715 -15.46 7.16 -3.58
C ASN A 715 -15.53 6.37 -2.26
N THR A 716 -15.99 5.13 -2.31
CA THR A 716 -16.07 4.25 -1.15
C THR A 716 -14.69 3.92 -0.58
N PHE A 717 -13.69 3.74 -1.45
CA PHE A 717 -12.32 3.55 -0.99
C PHE A 717 -11.67 4.85 -0.49
N ILE A 718 -12.05 6.00 -1.04
CA ILE A 718 -11.47 7.28 -0.59
C ILE A 718 -11.83 7.55 0.88
N SER A 719 -13.09 7.41 1.29
CA SER A 719 -13.54 7.80 2.64
C SER A 719 -14.76 7.05 3.18
N GLY A 720 -15.15 5.93 2.60
CA GLY A 720 -16.44 5.29 2.92
C GLY A 720 -16.37 3.91 3.59
N GLN A 721 -15.18 3.37 3.83
CA GLN A 721 -14.98 2.03 4.38
C GLN A 721 -13.81 2.01 5.36
N PRO A 722 -13.76 1.06 6.30
CA PRO A 722 -12.54 0.77 7.07
C PRO A 722 -11.37 0.48 6.12
N ASP A 723 -10.18 0.94 6.48
CA ASP A 723 -8.97 0.91 5.64
C ASP A 723 -9.11 1.70 4.33
N SER A 724 -9.94 2.74 4.35
CA SER A 724 -10.02 3.72 3.26
C SER A 724 -8.69 4.46 3.09
N LEU A 725 -8.51 5.12 1.94
CA LEU A 725 -7.34 5.95 1.69
C LEU A 725 -7.13 6.99 2.80
N VAL A 726 -8.21 7.61 3.25
CA VAL A 726 -8.18 8.60 4.34
C VAL A 726 -7.72 7.96 5.65
N ASP A 727 -8.24 6.78 6.01
CA ASP A 727 -7.83 6.08 7.24
C ASP A 727 -6.35 5.66 7.18
N LEU A 728 -5.89 5.19 6.04
CA LEU A 728 -4.48 4.86 5.82
C LEU A 728 -3.59 6.10 5.95
N ILE A 729 -3.98 7.21 5.34
CA ILE A 729 -3.25 8.49 5.48
C ILE A 729 -3.20 8.91 6.94
N ARG A 730 -4.32 8.88 7.67
CA ARG A 730 -4.39 9.24 9.10
C ARG A 730 -3.47 8.40 9.97
N LYS A 731 -3.42 7.10 9.72
CA LYS A 731 -2.57 6.16 10.44
C LYS A 731 -1.09 6.38 10.12
N GLU A 732 -0.78 6.47 8.84
CA GLU A 732 0.61 6.44 8.37
C GLU A 732 1.31 7.80 8.45
N LYS A 733 0.58 8.93 8.41
CA LYS A 733 1.17 10.27 8.56
C LYS A 733 1.89 10.49 9.89
N LEU A 734 1.56 9.72 10.93
CA LEU A 734 2.27 9.78 12.21
C LEU A 734 3.69 9.21 12.10
N ASN A 735 3.90 8.27 11.17
CA ASN A 735 5.16 7.58 10.95
C ASN A 735 5.89 8.02 9.67
N LYS A 736 5.25 8.80 8.81
CA LYS A 736 5.76 9.20 7.49
C LYS A 736 5.45 10.67 7.23
N GLN A 737 6.30 11.33 6.44
CA GLN A 737 5.97 12.64 5.90
C GLN A 737 5.30 12.46 4.55
N ILE A 738 4.06 12.95 4.41
CA ILE A 738 3.23 12.77 3.23
C ILE A 738 3.00 14.13 2.55
N PHE A 739 3.28 14.20 1.27
CA PHE A 739 2.94 15.30 0.39
C PHE A 739 1.98 14.79 -0.67
N LEU A 740 0.83 15.41 -0.80
CA LEU A 740 -0.11 15.05 -1.87
C LEU A 740 -0.84 16.26 -2.42
N SER A 741 -1.15 16.23 -3.69
CA SER A 741 -2.11 17.14 -4.30
C SER A 741 -3.46 16.46 -4.39
N THR A 742 -4.54 17.20 -4.23
CA THR A 742 -5.89 16.62 -4.31
C THR A 742 -6.95 17.65 -4.70
N HIS A 743 -8.03 17.15 -5.28
CA HIS A 743 -9.30 17.84 -5.48
C HIS A 743 -10.39 17.32 -4.53
N ASN A 744 -10.09 16.36 -3.66
CA ASN A 744 -11.08 15.72 -2.81
C ASN A 744 -11.04 16.30 -1.39
N ALA A 745 -12.15 16.91 -0.96
CA ALA A 745 -12.27 17.51 0.36
C ALA A 745 -12.10 16.49 1.49
N SER A 746 -12.52 15.22 1.29
CA SER A 746 -12.37 14.20 2.32
C SER A 746 -10.91 13.91 2.66
N ILE A 747 -10.01 13.94 1.68
CA ILE A 747 -8.58 13.73 1.92
C ILE A 747 -8.00 14.88 2.76
N VAL A 748 -8.44 16.11 2.52
CA VAL A 748 -7.96 17.29 3.26
C VAL A 748 -8.53 17.33 4.67
N VAL A 749 -9.86 17.27 4.77
CA VAL A 749 -10.60 17.51 6.02
C VAL A 749 -10.56 16.29 6.93
N PHE A 750 -10.97 15.10 6.43
CA PHE A 750 -10.96 13.87 7.23
C PHE A 750 -9.56 13.24 7.32
N GLY A 751 -8.67 13.49 6.34
CA GLY A 751 -7.24 13.18 6.46
C GLY A 751 -6.55 14.05 7.53
N ASP A 752 -7.22 15.11 7.96
CA ASP A 752 -6.76 16.04 9.00
C ASP A 752 -5.37 16.59 8.68
N ALA A 753 -5.28 17.33 7.55
CA ALA A 753 -4.03 17.88 7.04
C ALA A 753 -3.46 18.95 7.99
N GLU A 754 -2.20 18.78 8.38
CA GLU A 754 -1.48 19.73 9.23
C GLU A 754 -1.04 20.98 8.46
N CYS A 755 -0.69 20.81 7.18
CA CYS A 755 -0.28 21.89 6.30
C CYS A 755 -1.11 21.85 5.02
N ILE A 756 -1.83 22.91 4.73
CA ILE A 756 -2.58 23.05 3.47
C ILE A 756 -1.94 24.15 2.64
N ILE A 757 -1.57 23.83 1.41
CA ILE A 757 -0.96 24.76 0.46
C ILE A 757 -1.97 25.04 -0.64
N LEU A 758 -2.43 26.27 -0.70
CA LEU A 758 -3.27 26.76 -1.77
C LEU A 758 -2.40 27.16 -2.97
N SER A 759 -2.66 26.56 -4.12
CA SER A 759 -2.06 26.89 -5.39
C SER A 759 -3.06 27.68 -6.24
N VAL A 760 -2.67 28.87 -6.66
CA VAL A 760 -3.48 29.76 -7.49
C VAL A 760 -2.68 30.19 -8.72
N ASN A 761 -3.31 30.15 -9.89
CA ASN A 761 -2.76 30.71 -11.11
C ASN A 761 -3.65 31.91 -11.51
N GLN A 762 -3.11 33.09 -11.40
CA GLN A 762 -3.77 34.32 -11.80
C GLN A 762 -2.89 35.06 -12.81
N ASP A 763 -3.44 35.37 -13.99
CA ASP A 763 -2.74 36.08 -15.06
C ASP A 763 -1.40 35.41 -15.43
N ASN A 764 -1.38 34.08 -15.52
CA ASN A 764 -0.19 33.26 -15.78
C ASN A 764 0.89 33.38 -14.66
N THR A 765 0.51 33.81 -13.48
CA THR A 765 1.39 33.82 -12.31
C THR A 765 0.90 32.80 -11.30
N ILE A 766 1.72 31.78 -11.05
CA ILE A 766 1.44 30.75 -10.07
C ILE A 766 1.96 31.20 -8.72
N THR A 767 1.09 31.22 -7.73
CA THR A 767 1.41 31.56 -6.35
C THR A 767 1.05 30.40 -5.42
N TYR A 768 1.84 30.24 -4.38
CA TYR A 768 1.57 29.25 -3.31
C TYR A 768 1.45 29.98 -1.98
N SER A 769 0.39 29.69 -1.23
CA SER A 769 0.18 30.22 0.10
C SER A 769 -0.23 29.12 1.07
N GLN A 770 0.16 29.24 2.33
CA GLN A 770 -0.17 28.25 3.35
C GLN A 770 -1.37 28.69 4.16
N ILE A 771 -2.31 27.79 4.36
CA ILE A 771 -3.53 27.98 5.13
C ILE A 771 -3.67 26.86 6.17
N LEU A 772 -4.40 27.11 7.22
CA LEU A 772 -4.62 26.19 8.33
C LEU A 772 -6.11 25.88 8.50
N MET A 773 -6.44 24.68 8.88
CA MET A 773 -7.81 24.27 9.22
C MET A 773 -8.37 25.06 10.39
N GLU A 774 -7.49 25.50 11.29
CA GLU A 774 -7.80 26.25 12.50
C GLU A 774 -7.96 27.77 12.28
N ASP A 775 -7.83 28.23 11.04
CA ASP A 775 -8.13 29.63 10.66
C ASP A 775 -9.59 29.72 10.18
N PRO A 776 -10.55 30.11 11.05
CA PRO A 776 -11.97 30.00 10.73
C PRO A 776 -12.43 30.96 9.63
N GLU A 777 -11.77 32.10 9.47
CA GLU A 777 -12.23 33.15 8.56
C GLU A 777 -11.86 32.85 7.11
N ASN A 778 -10.65 32.29 6.89
CA ASN A 778 -10.12 32.09 5.56
C ASN A 778 -10.10 30.63 5.13
N ALA A 779 -9.69 29.70 6.01
CA ALA A 779 -9.44 28.33 5.61
C ALA A 779 -10.73 27.59 5.21
N LYS A 780 -11.80 27.71 6.00
CA LYS A 780 -13.08 27.05 5.72
C LYS A 780 -13.65 27.51 4.38
N LYS A 781 -13.63 28.83 4.13
CA LYS A 781 -14.09 29.39 2.86
C LYS A 781 -13.25 28.91 1.71
N ILE A 782 -11.93 29.02 1.79
CA ILE A 782 -11.01 28.62 0.72
C ILE A 782 -11.12 27.13 0.42
N ILE A 783 -11.16 26.27 1.45
CA ILE A 783 -11.27 24.82 1.25
C ILE A 783 -12.60 24.50 0.57
N CYS A 784 -13.70 25.02 1.09
CA CYS A 784 -15.03 24.78 0.52
C CYS A 784 -15.16 25.30 -0.92
N GLU A 785 -14.62 26.48 -1.22
CA GLU A 785 -14.63 27.04 -2.58
C GLU A 785 -13.84 26.19 -3.59
N ASN A 786 -12.67 25.71 -3.20
CA ASN A 786 -11.78 24.98 -4.11
C ASN A 786 -12.11 23.49 -4.27
N LEU A 787 -12.72 22.86 -3.26
CA LEU A 787 -12.94 21.42 -3.24
C LEU A 787 -14.43 21.01 -3.31
N ASP A 788 -15.34 21.79 -2.72
CA ASP A 788 -16.77 21.43 -2.63
C ASP A 788 -17.67 22.28 -3.55
N GLY A 789 -17.09 23.23 -4.27
CA GLY A 789 -17.81 24.14 -5.16
C GLY A 789 -18.47 25.32 -4.45
N GLY A 790 -18.02 25.62 -3.22
CA GLY A 790 -18.51 26.72 -2.39
C GLY A 790 -19.59 26.33 -1.37
N TYR A 791 -19.72 27.15 -0.35
CA TYR A 791 -20.62 26.90 0.78
C TYR A 791 -22.08 26.69 0.35
N GLU A 792 -22.58 27.49 -0.58
CA GLU A 792 -23.97 27.37 -1.07
C GLU A 792 -24.24 26.01 -1.76
N VAL A 793 -23.26 25.53 -2.53
CA VAL A 793 -23.38 24.23 -3.21
C VAL A 793 -23.34 23.11 -2.19
N PHE A 794 -22.48 23.21 -1.18
CA PHE A 794 -22.39 22.23 -0.10
C PHE A 794 -23.68 22.19 0.72
N ASP A 795 -24.22 23.34 1.15
CA ASP A 795 -25.46 23.45 1.92
C ASP A 795 -26.66 22.92 1.10
N ASN A 796 -26.76 23.32 -0.16
CA ASN A 796 -27.81 22.81 -1.05
C ASN A 796 -27.74 21.30 -1.26
N ARG A 797 -26.54 20.72 -1.33
CA ARG A 797 -26.36 19.26 -1.40
C ARG A 797 -26.82 18.60 -0.11
N SER A 798 -26.43 19.12 1.03
CA SER A 798 -26.85 18.63 2.36
C SER A 798 -28.38 18.63 2.50
N ARG A 799 -29.03 19.73 2.09
CA ARG A 799 -30.52 19.84 2.09
C ARG A 799 -31.18 18.86 1.12
N LYS A 800 -30.64 18.68 -0.09
CA LYS A 800 -31.16 17.72 -1.07
C LYS A 800 -31.04 16.26 -0.60
N TYR A 801 -29.98 15.92 0.12
CA TYR A 801 -29.84 14.60 0.74
C TYR A 801 -30.67 14.43 2.00
N ASN A 802 -31.45 15.47 2.42
CA ASN A 802 -32.23 15.48 3.63
C ASN A 802 -31.41 15.07 4.89
N ILE A 803 -30.13 15.47 4.90
CA ILE A 803 -29.27 15.31 6.07
C ILE A 803 -29.82 16.23 7.16
N LYS A 804 -30.61 15.67 8.05
CA LYS A 804 -31.10 16.39 9.22
C LYS A 804 -29.91 16.67 10.11
N LYS A 805 -29.77 17.94 10.54
CA LYS A 805 -28.89 18.22 11.66
C LYS A 805 -29.33 17.34 12.83
N ILE A 806 -28.48 16.44 13.28
CA ILE A 806 -28.71 15.56 14.45
C ILE A 806 -28.99 16.41 15.73
N ILE A 807 -28.75 17.69 15.65
CA ILE A 807 -28.80 18.69 16.74
C ILE A 807 -30.22 19.14 17.13
N LYS A 808 -31.27 18.62 16.52
CA LYS A 808 -32.67 19.03 16.85
C LYS A 808 -33.57 17.89 17.30
N GLN A 809 -33.05 16.91 18.02
CA GLN A 809 -33.92 15.99 18.75
C GLN A 809 -33.54 15.88 20.21
#